data_75c7ad822d0d7739179fc723d17d30c7
#
_entry.id   75c7ad822d0d7739179fc723d17d30c7
#
_cell.length_a   1.000
_cell.length_b   1.000
_cell.length_c   1.000
_cell.angle_alpha   90.00
_cell.angle_beta   90.00
_cell.angle_gamma   90.00
#
_symmetry.space_group_name_H-M   'P 1'
#
loop_
_entity.id
_entity.type
_entity.pdbx_description
1 polymer ?
#
loop_
_entity_poly.entity_id
_entity_poly.type
_entity_poly.pdbx_seq_one_letter_code
_entity_poly.pdbx_strand_id
1 'polypeptide(L)'
;MTVQQKAFKSRRRYNQWVTNQTLEDFALRYTPVSARRWSAKRVVMTALSAITFLALEAIGGALTLTYGFNYVVVAVILVSIIIFALSMPIAINAAKNGLDIDLLTRGAGFGYLGSTVTSLIYASFTFIFFALEAAIMAMALNMLFGLPLHFGYLIGSVVVIPLVTWGFTFISRFQQFTQFCWLALQLLPFIFILIREHHVLQNWIDFPGFITARDGSFDFLQLGAVCSVLLSLVSQVGEQVDQVRFLPKPQHPARWRWYGAVIAAGPGWVVIGAIKILLGSFLAVLAFNYGLGAELASEPTHMYLVAFSYVTHSSSTLLALTGIFVVLSQLKINVTNAYAGSIAWSNFFLRLTHRHPGRVVWLFFNVGIALLLMELGVYRVFEDILGIYAVAATSWLGSVVADLTLNKWLKLRPAEIEFRRAYLYDINPVGIGSMTLAMLCGLSAWMGWLGHPLQVFASMLSLCLTFITAPFIAWLTRGCYYFSRTPVQVTATECCVCGNYFEKPEMSYCPFYQGSICSLCCSLDVQCNDTCKPHARYTEQASKLIGIFIKEKSLRKIDPRVWSFISILLLFSSVIGLLLMLVFAQMRDEFGSEQDLLAAALWKVFFILLIVTGVTTWLFVLTNKSRQIAQEELRLQSDRLMKEIIAHEATDRQLQQAKEDADDANQAKSRYLTGITHELRTPLNAMLGYAQLLERADDIPPARQRGIGIMRRSGEHLANLIEGLLDISKIEAGKLEIYREEVRIGDLVQQLVAMFEQQASDKGLTFHYNAPHWLPEAVMTDEKRLRQILINLLSNAVKFTDRGSVTLDFQYRSEVAFFSVHDTGIGIALRTWNASLSLSNAYPAIVVGSGRALG
;
A
#
# COMPACT_ATOMS: atom_id res chain seq x y z
N MET A 1 -10.76 -30.60 10.18
CA MET A 1 -10.69 -29.23 10.71
C MET A 1 -9.66 -28.48 9.89
N THR A 2 -10.09 -27.60 9.03
CA THR A 2 -9.21 -26.75 8.21
C THR A 2 -8.61 -25.67 9.11
N VAL A 3 -7.34 -25.79 9.35
CA VAL A 3 -6.55 -24.77 10.08
C VAL A 3 -6.66 -23.46 9.31
N GLN A 4 -7.40 -22.50 9.85
CA GLN A 4 -7.45 -21.15 9.31
C GLN A 4 -6.07 -20.52 9.44
N GLN A 5 -5.34 -20.42 8.35
CA GLN A 5 -4.10 -19.66 8.31
C GLN A 5 -4.41 -18.18 8.59
N LYS A 6 -4.08 -17.72 9.76
CA LYS A 6 -4.05 -16.28 10.05
C LYS A 6 -2.89 -15.67 9.25
N ALA A 7 -3.19 -15.04 8.13
CA ALA A 7 -2.19 -14.29 7.36
C ALA A 7 -1.60 -13.17 8.23
N PHE A 8 -0.28 -13.03 8.21
CA PHE A 8 0.40 -11.98 8.94
C PHE A 8 -0.05 -10.61 8.41
N LYS A 9 -0.64 -9.78 9.27
CA LYS A 9 -1.00 -8.39 8.96
C LYS A 9 0.28 -7.56 8.95
N SER A 10 0.97 -7.50 7.81
CA SER A 10 2.08 -6.56 7.66
C SER A 10 1.52 -5.15 7.47
N ARG A 11 1.66 -4.29 8.48
CA ARG A 11 1.40 -2.86 8.31
C ARG A 11 2.40 -2.32 7.30
N ARG A 12 1.95 -1.99 6.09
CA ARG A 12 2.75 -1.23 5.13
C ARG A 12 2.91 0.19 5.66
N ARG A 13 4.12 0.55 6.03
CA ARG A 13 4.47 1.96 6.28
C ARG A 13 4.59 2.62 4.91
N TYR A 14 3.60 3.41 4.54
CA TYR A 14 3.72 4.30 3.40
C TYR A 14 4.80 5.35 3.67
N ASN A 15 5.49 5.77 2.62
CA ASN A 15 6.29 6.99 2.65
C ASN A 15 5.39 8.14 3.19
N GLN A 16 5.97 9.06 3.96
CA GLN A 16 5.22 10.20 4.53
C GLN A 16 4.46 11.01 3.48
N TRP A 17 4.95 11.05 2.23
CA TRP A 17 4.30 11.71 1.11
C TRP A 17 3.01 11.00 0.69
N VAL A 18 3.00 9.68 0.68
CA VAL A 18 1.82 8.86 0.33
C VAL A 18 0.74 8.90 1.41
N THR A 19 1.10 9.12 2.67
CA THR A 19 0.13 9.28 3.77
C THR A 19 -0.53 10.65 3.78
N ASN A 20 0.09 11.65 3.15
CA ASN A 20 -0.44 13.00 3.08
C ASN A 20 -1.47 13.10 1.94
N GLN A 21 -2.75 13.10 2.28
CA GLN A 21 -3.84 13.18 1.30
C GLN A 21 -3.81 14.45 0.45
N THR A 22 -3.24 15.55 0.95
CA THR A 22 -3.09 16.80 0.17
C THR A 22 -2.07 16.65 -0.94
N LEU A 23 -0.97 15.91 -0.70
CA LEU A 23 0.06 15.66 -1.71
C LEU A 23 -0.38 14.59 -2.71
N GLU A 24 -1.07 13.55 -2.27
CA GLU A 24 -1.55 12.44 -3.12
C GLU A 24 -2.82 12.77 -3.89
N ASP A 25 -3.69 13.56 -3.33
CA ASP A 25 -4.91 14.08 -3.95
C ASP A 25 -5.78 12.98 -4.62
N PHE A 26 -5.89 11.84 -3.96
CA PHE A 26 -6.63 10.66 -4.44
C PHE A 26 -6.16 10.13 -5.81
N ALA A 27 -4.87 10.24 -6.15
CA ALA A 27 -4.32 9.86 -7.45
C ALA A 27 -4.56 8.40 -7.86
N LEU A 28 -4.63 7.49 -6.88
CA LEU A 28 -4.82 6.04 -7.10
C LEU A 28 -6.17 5.52 -6.63
N ARG A 29 -7.03 6.42 -6.17
CA ARG A 29 -8.26 6.09 -5.47
C ARG A 29 -9.43 6.86 -6.07
N TYR A 30 -10.64 6.32 -5.92
CA TYR A 30 -11.82 7.13 -6.18
C TYR A 30 -11.90 8.29 -5.17
N THR A 31 -12.48 9.40 -5.59
CA THR A 31 -12.66 10.56 -4.72
C THR A 31 -13.85 10.30 -3.78
N PRO A 32 -13.61 10.06 -2.47
CA PRO A 32 -14.66 9.71 -1.53
C PRO A 32 -15.66 10.87 -1.37
N VAL A 33 -16.91 10.53 -1.00
CA VAL A 33 -17.98 11.53 -0.82
C VAL A 33 -17.59 12.56 0.23
N SER A 34 -16.87 12.11 1.27
CA SER A 34 -16.34 12.98 2.34
C SER A 34 -15.34 14.03 1.83
N ALA A 35 -14.65 13.78 0.71
CA ALA A 35 -13.72 14.72 0.10
C ALA A 35 -14.38 15.66 -0.92
N ARG A 36 -15.56 15.34 -1.44
CA ARG A 36 -16.33 16.16 -2.40
C ARG A 36 -17.09 17.30 -1.73
N ARG A 37 -16.37 18.12 -0.96
CA ARG A 37 -16.93 19.21 -0.15
C ARG A 37 -17.06 20.55 -0.87
N TRP A 38 -16.54 20.64 -2.11
CA TRP A 38 -16.55 21.89 -2.85
C TRP A 38 -17.91 22.18 -3.44
N SER A 39 -18.24 23.48 -3.52
CA SER A 39 -19.45 23.88 -4.24
C SER A 39 -19.31 23.58 -5.73
N ALA A 40 -20.40 23.22 -6.39
CA ALA A 40 -20.43 23.00 -7.83
C ALA A 40 -19.85 24.20 -8.61
N LYS A 41 -20.17 25.44 -8.17
CA LYS A 41 -19.64 26.68 -8.76
C LYS A 41 -18.10 26.71 -8.73
N ARG A 42 -17.48 26.29 -7.61
CA ARG A 42 -16.02 26.28 -7.49
C ARG A 42 -15.37 25.29 -8.45
N VAL A 43 -15.93 24.08 -8.57
CA VAL A 43 -15.41 23.06 -9.50
C VAL A 43 -15.52 23.54 -10.94
N VAL A 44 -16.68 24.08 -11.34
CA VAL A 44 -16.93 24.64 -12.67
C VAL A 44 -15.93 25.79 -12.97
N MET A 45 -15.79 26.72 -12.05
CA MET A 45 -14.86 27.85 -12.26
C MET A 45 -13.40 27.36 -12.36
N THR A 46 -12.99 26.36 -11.62
CA THR A 46 -11.63 25.78 -11.72
C THR A 46 -11.43 25.11 -13.09
N ALA A 47 -12.41 24.32 -13.53
CA ALA A 47 -12.37 23.61 -14.80
C ALA A 47 -12.29 24.56 -16.00
N LEU A 48 -13.14 25.59 -16.02
CA LEU A 48 -13.13 26.59 -17.08
C LEU A 48 -11.90 27.50 -17.03
N SER A 49 -11.36 27.77 -15.84
CA SER A 49 -10.15 28.59 -15.66
C SER A 49 -8.88 27.91 -16.13
N ALA A 50 -8.88 26.60 -16.34
CA ALA A 50 -7.75 25.87 -16.91
C ALA A 50 -7.63 26.05 -18.44
N ILE A 51 -8.69 26.53 -19.13
CA ILE A 51 -8.71 26.62 -20.60
C ILE A 51 -8.10 27.95 -21.05
N THR A 52 -6.84 28.11 -20.75
CA THR A 52 -6.08 29.35 -21.07
C THR A 52 -4.98 29.12 -22.10
N PHE A 53 -4.75 27.88 -22.48
CA PHE A 53 -3.62 27.48 -23.33
C PHE A 53 -3.68 28.07 -24.72
N LEU A 54 -2.52 28.61 -25.15
CA LEU A 54 -2.41 29.36 -26.40
C LEU A 54 -2.14 28.45 -27.60
N ALA A 55 -1.89 27.17 -27.42
CA ALA A 55 -1.83 26.21 -28.50
C ALA A 55 -3.15 26.12 -29.29
N LEU A 56 -4.31 26.47 -28.68
CA LEU A 56 -5.58 26.54 -29.40
C LEU A 56 -5.56 27.67 -30.45
N GLU A 57 -5.03 28.83 -30.06
CA GLU A 57 -4.86 29.96 -30.99
C GLU A 57 -3.81 29.62 -32.06
N ALA A 58 -2.69 28.96 -31.70
CA ALA A 58 -1.70 28.54 -32.68
C ALA A 58 -2.31 27.60 -33.73
N ILE A 59 -3.05 26.57 -33.29
CA ILE A 59 -3.75 25.62 -34.17
C ILE A 59 -4.77 26.36 -35.05
N GLY A 60 -5.59 27.23 -34.46
CA GLY A 60 -6.57 28.02 -35.22
C GLY A 60 -5.93 28.91 -36.27
N GLY A 61 -4.81 29.56 -35.93
CA GLY A 61 -4.04 30.40 -36.80
C GLY A 61 -3.40 29.63 -37.95
N ALA A 62 -2.63 28.56 -37.66
CA ALA A 62 -1.97 27.73 -38.63
C ALA A 62 -2.95 27.11 -39.65
N LEU A 63 -4.07 26.55 -39.13
CA LEU A 63 -5.10 25.98 -39.99
C LEU A 63 -5.77 27.01 -40.88
N THR A 64 -6.02 28.25 -40.37
CA THR A 64 -6.66 29.30 -41.16
C THR A 64 -5.72 29.82 -42.26
N LEU A 65 -4.47 30.07 -41.94
CA LEU A 65 -3.50 30.47 -42.95
C LEU A 65 -3.34 29.43 -44.06
N THR A 66 -3.37 28.15 -43.68
CA THR A 66 -3.21 27.05 -44.65
C THR A 66 -4.48 26.79 -45.49
N TYR A 67 -5.63 26.61 -44.83
CA TYR A 67 -6.86 26.14 -45.49
C TYR A 67 -7.97 27.20 -45.65
N GLY A 68 -7.82 28.39 -45.05
CA GLY A 68 -8.80 29.46 -45.11
C GLY A 68 -9.92 29.40 -44.06
N PHE A 69 -10.63 30.54 -43.92
CA PHE A 69 -11.65 30.73 -42.89
C PHE A 69 -12.81 29.71 -42.98
N ASN A 70 -13.36 29.45 -44.14
CA ASN A 70 -14.56 28.63 -44.32
C ASN A 70 -14.33 27.17 -43.83
N TYR A 71 -13.19 26.57 -44.16
CA TYR A 71 -12.86 25.21 -43.73
C TYR A 71 -12.68 25.13 -42.22
N VAL A 72 -11.98 26.12 -41.62
CA VAL A 72 -11.71 26.14 -40.18
C VAL A 72 -12.98 26.31 -39.40
N VAL A 73 -13.89 27.24 -39.77
CA VAL A 73 -15.15 27.43 -39.05
C VAL A 73 -16.04 26.20 -39.09
N VAL A 74 -16.21 25.60 -40.28
CA VAL A 74 -17.01 24.36 -40.43
C VAL A 74 -16.40 23.21 -39.63
N ALA A 75 -15.09 23.03 -39.71
CA ALA A 75 -14.39 22.00 -38.92
C ALA A 75 -14.48 22.21 -37.41
N VAL A 76 -14.29 23.44 -36.93
CA VAL A 76 -14.43 23.79 -35.52
C VAL A 76 -15.83 23.46 -35.00
N ILE A 77 -16.88 23.81 -35.73
CA ILE A 77 -18.25 23.48 -35.34
C ILE A 77 -18.46 21.97 -35.30
N LEU A 78 -18.06 21.25 -36.38
CA LEU A 78 -18.26 19.80 -36.50
C LEU A 78 -17.52 19.05 -35.40
N VAL A 79 -16.22 19.33 -35.22
CA VAL A 79 -15.38 18.65 -34.23
C VAL A 79 -15.79 19.01 -32.81
N SER A 80 -16.22 20.25 -32.55
CA SER A 80 -16.76 20.65 -31.25
C SER A 80 -18.01 19.87 -30.88
N ILE A 81 -18.91 19.63 -31.82
CA ILE A 81 -20.09 18.78 -31.57
C ILE A 81 -19.66 17.34 -31.25
N ILE A 82 -18.71 16.81 -32.00
CA ILE A 82 -18.18 15.44 -31.75
C ILE A 82 -17.53 15.33 -30.37
N ILE A 83 -16.60 16.23 -30.04
CA ILE A 83 -15.90 16.20 -28.74
C ILE A 83 -16.87 16.43 -27.59
N PHE A 84 -17.84 17.34 -27.74
CA PHE A 84 -18.88 17.56 -26.72
C PHE A 84 -19.70 16.30 -26.48
N ALA A 85 -20.13 15.63 -27.55
CA ALA A 85 -20.90 14.38 -27.47
C ALA A 85 -20.09 13.24 -26.81
N LEU A 86 -18.80 13.12 -27.11
CA LEU A 86 -17.89 12.14 -26.50
C LEU A 86 -17.62 12.45 -25.01
N SER A 87 -17.48 13.72 -24.67
CA SER A 87 -17.18 14.15 -23.29
C SER A 87 -18.33 13.90 -22.33
N MET A 88 -19.57 14.02 -22.81
CA MET A 88 -20.77 13.98 -21.98
C MET A 88 -20.92 12.69 -21.15
N PRO A 89 -20.94 11.47 -21.75
CA PRO A 89 -21.08 10.22 -20.99
C PRO A 89 -19.90 9.97 -20.05
N ILE A 90 -18.69 10.38 -20.42
CA ILE A 90 -17.50 10.27 -19.60
C ILE A 90 -17.64 11.16 -18.35
N ALA A 91 -17.96 12.45 -18.53
CA ALA A 91 -18.10 13.41 -17.43
C ALA A 91 -19.23 13.02 -16.45
N ILE A 92 -20.38 12.58 -16.96
CA ILE A 92 -21.50 12.13 -16.12
C ILE A 92 -21.12 10.94 -15.25
N ASN A 93 -20.46 9.91 -15.82
CA ASN A 93 -20.06 8.72 -15.08
C ASN A 93 -18.94 9.02 -14.08
N ALA A 94 -17.98 9.85 -14.45
CA ALA A 94 -16.91 10.32 -13.58
C ALA A 94 -17.44 11.10 -12.36
N ALA A 95 -18.28 12.11 -12.60
CA ALA A 95 -18.89 12.92 -11.54
C ALA A 95 -19.77 12.09 -10.59
N LYS A 96 -20.58 11.18 -11.14
CA LYS A 96 -21.47 10.32 -10.36
C LYS A 96 -20.69 9.42 -9.41
N ASN A 97 -19.63 8.79 -9.90
CA ASN A 97 -18.87 7.78 -9.18
C ASN A 97 -17.61 8.36 -8.50
N GLY A 98 -17.15 9.59 -8.85
CA GLY A 98 -15.93 10.22 -8.33
C GLY A 98 -14.66 9.57 -8.83
N LEU A 99 -14.66 9.15 -10.10
CA LEU A 99 -13.57 8.45 -10.74
C LEU A 99 -12.76 9.43 -11.60
N ASP A 100 -11.44 9.30 -11.60
CA ASP A 100 -10.57 9.88 -12.62
C ASP A 100 -10.73 9.11 -13.94
N ILE A 101 -10.09 9.60 -14.99
CA ILE A 101 -10.19 8.99 -16.31
C ILE A 101 -9.60 7.58 -16.35
N ASP A 102 -8.55 7.32 -15.57
CA ASP A 102 -7.90 6.01 -15.48
C ASP A 102 -8.77 4.96 -14.80
N LEU A 103 -9.37 5.32 -13.66
CA LEU A 103 -10.28 4.44 -12.92
C LEU A 103 -11.57 4.18 -13.71
N LEU A 104 -12.07 5.20 -14.42
CA LEU A 104 -13.24 5.07 -15.28
C LEU A 104 -12.96 4.09 -16.42
N THR A 105 -11.82 4.23 -17.09
CA THR A 105 -11.40 3.40 -18.21
C THR A 105 -11.27 1.92 -17.81
N ARG A 106 -10.75 1.63 -16.60
CA ARG A 106 -10.70 0.25 -16.07
C ARG A 106 -12.05 -0.46 -16.16
N GLY A 107 -13.10 0.22 -15.69
CA GLY A 107 -14.46 -0.30 -15.67
C GLY A 107 -15.20 -0.19 -17.01
N ALA A 108 -14.70 0.65 -17.92
CA ALA A 108 -15.27 0.85 -19.26
C ALA A 108 -14.62 -0.08 -20.29
N GLY A 109 -14.58 -1.37 -19.99
CA GLY A 109 -14.20 -2.40 -20.96
C GLY A 109 -12.71 -2.64 -21.17
N PHE A 110 -11.78 -2.02 -20.38
CA PHE A 110 -10.33 -2.23 -20.55
C PHE A 110 -9.73 -3.24 -19.56
N GLY A 111 -10.28 -3.36 -18.37
CA GLY A 111 -9.74 -4.21 -17.30
C GLY A 111 -8.60 -3.53 -16.54
N TYR A 112 -8.06 -4.26 -15.56
CA TYR A 112 -7.07 -3.68 -14.63
C TYR A 112 -5.73 -3.36 -15.30
N LEU A 113 -5.11 -4.32 -15.98
CA LEU A 113 -3.84 -4.12 -16.70
C LEU A 113 -4.06 -3.49 -18.07
N GLY A 114 -5.16 -3.80 -18.76
CA GLY A 114 -5.46 -3.21 -20.05
C GLY A 114 -5.54 -1.68 -20.00
N SER A 115 -6.04 -1.11 -18.93
CA SER A 115 -6.05 0.34 -18.74
C SER A 115 -4.66 0.98 -18.55
N THR A 116 -3.58 0.19 -18.44
CA THR A 116 -2.21 0.72 -18.43
C THR A 116 -1.82 1.38 -19.74
N VAL A 117 -2.30 0.82 -20.88
CA VAL A 117 -2.08 1.40 -22.20
C VAL A 117 -2.76 2.78 -22.31
N THR A 118 -3.98 2.89 -21.82
CA THR A 118 -4.72 4.17 -21.85
C THR A 118 -4.10 5.22 -20.92
N SER A 119 -3.54 4.81 -19.77
CA SER A 119 -2.76 5.71 -18.90
C SER A 119 -1.52 6.24 -19.62
N LEU A 120 -0.87 5.43 -20.45
CA LEU A 120 0.28 5.86 -21.24
C LEU A 120 -0.13 6.87 -22.33
N ILE A 121 -1.25 6.61 -23.04
CA ILE A 121 -1.81 7.55 -24.03
C ILE A 121 -2.15 8.88 -23.34
N TYR A 122 -2.78 8.84 -22.17
CA TYR A 122 -3.13 10.05 -21.43
C TYR A 122 -1.90 10.78 -20.87
N ALA A 123 -0.93 10.06 -20.34
CA ALA A 123 0.34 10.64 -19.90
C ALA A 123 1.08 11.32 -21.07
N SER A 124 1.10 10.69 -22.27
CA SER A 124 1.75 11.30 -23.45
C SER A 124 1.07 12.61 -23.86
N PHE A 125 -0.25 12.69 -23.80
CA PHE A 125 -0.95 13.97 -23.99
C PHE A 125 -0.41 15.04 -23.03
N THR A 126 -0.34 14.73 -21.73
CA THR A 126 0.00 15.73 -20.71
C THR A 126 1.42 16.27 -20.89
N PHE A 127 2.41 15.42 -21.20
CA PHE A 127 3.78 15.92 -21.35
C PHE A 127 4.04 16.55 -22.72
N ILE A 128 3.37 16.10 -23.80
CA ILE A 128 3.47 16.73 -25.12
C ILE A 128 2.88 18.15 -25.05
N PHE A 129 1.65 18.30 -24.57
CA PHE A 129 1.04 19.61 -24.44
C PHE A 129 1.75 20.51 -23.43
N PHE A 130 2.25 19.96 -22.31
CA PHE A 130 3.13 20.71 -21.43
C PHE A 130 4.36 21.26 -22.14
N ALA A 131 5.02 20.45 -22.95
CA ALA A 131 6.20 20.87 -23.70
C ALA A 131 5.88 21.99 -24.70
N LEU A 132 4.75 21.85 -25.44
CA LEU A 132 4.30 22.87 -26.37
C LEU A 132 4.00 24.20 -25.68
N GLU A 133 3.24 24.15 -24.60
CA GLU A 133 2.86 25.37 -23.88
C GLU A 133 4.05 26.02 -23.16
N ALA A 134 4.98 25.20 -22.62
CA ALA A 134 6.21 25.74 -22.03
C ALA A 134 7.17 26.31 -23.08
N ALA A 135 7.16 25.78 -24.31
CA ALA A 135 7.92 26.35 -25.42
C ALA A 135 7.38 27.75 -25.80
N ILE A 136 6.06 27.92 -25.89
CA ILE A 136 5.43 29.24 -26.12
C ILE A 136 5.78 30.21 -24.98
N MET A 137 5.80 29.75 -23.72
CA MET A 137 6.23 30.56 -22.59
C MET A 137 7.70 30.97 -22.70
N ALA A 138 8.57 30.05 -23.14
CA ALA A 138 10.00 30.35 -23.34
C ALA A 138 10.22 31.36 -24.43
N MET A 139 9.45 31.34 -25.55
CA MET A 139 9.47 32.33 -26.61
C MET A 139 9.07 33.73 -26.05
N ALA A 140 8.06 33.80 -25.18
CA ALA A 140 7.68 35.05 -24.52
C ALA A 140 8.78 35.57 -23.59
N LEU A 141 9.46 34.71 -22.84
CA LEU A 141 10.60 35.08 -21.99
C LEU A 141 11.80 35.55 -22.83
N ASN A 142 12.03 34.90 -23.96
CA ASN A 142 13.04 35.36 -24.92
C ASN A 142 12.73 36.78 -25.46
N MET A 143 11.48 37.00 -25.88
CA MET A 143 11.03 38.31 -26.36
C MET A 143 11.08 39.40 -25.28
N LEU A 144 10.76 39.10 -24.01
CA LEU A 144 10.78 40.06 -22.89
C LEU A 144 12.16 40.40 -22.41
N PHE A 145 13.01 39.40 -22.23
CA PHE A 145 14.26 39.52 -21.47
C PHE A 145 15.48 39.15 -22.32
N GLY A 146 15.32 38.75 -23.58
CA GLY A 146 16.41 38.25 -24.41
C GLY A 146 17.02 36.94 -23.92
N LEU A 147 16.30 36.19 -23.09
CA LEU A 147 16.76 34.92 -22.53
C LEU A 147 16.86 33.84 -23.61
N PRO A 148 18.00 33.11 -23.72
CA PRO A 148 18.06 31.96 -24.61
C PRO A 148 16.96 30.93 -24.31
N LEU A 149 16.40 30.31 -25.35
CA LEU A 149 15.24 29.38 -25.23
C LEU A 149 15.47 28.26 -24.21
N HIS A 150 16.67 27.67 -24.14
CA HIS A 150 17.01 26.63 -23.15
C HIS A 150 16.74 27.05 -21.69
N PHE A 151 17.11 28.30 -21.34
CA PHE A 151 16.79 28.82 -20.02
C PHE A 151 15.29 29.06 -19.84
N GLY A 152 14.61 29.50 -20.90
CA GLY A 152 13.16 29.63 -20.92
C GLY A 152 12.45 28.30 -20.68
N TYR A 153 12.90 27.21 -21.31
CA TYR A 153 12.41 25.84 -21.11
C TYR A 153 12.60 25.38 -19.66
N LEU A 154 13.79 25.62 -19.09
CA LEU A 154 14.07 25.27 -17.71
C LEU A 154 13.18 26.03 -16.72
N ILE A 155 13.05 27.36 -16.89
CA ILE A 155 12.20 28.22 -16.04
C ILE A 155 10.75 27.77 -16.13
N GLY A 156 10.24 27.56 -17.37
CA GLY A 156 8.88 27.10 -17.62
C GLY A 156 8.57 25.76 -16.98
N SER A 157 9.55 24.87 -16.94
CA SER A 157 9.42 23.56 -16.31
C SER A 157 9.44 23.63 -14.79
N VAL A 158 10.40 24.36 -14.20
CA VAL A 158 10.63 24.38 -12.74
C VAL A 158 9.54 25.15 -11.99
N VAL A 159 9.07 26.29 -12.55
CA VAL A 159 8.06 27.16 -11.90
C VAL A 159 6.74 26.44 -11.62
N VAL A 160 6.38 25.45 -12.42
CA VAL A 160 5.13 24.68 -12.30
C VAL A 160 5.18 23.70 -11.10
N ILE A 161 6.35 23.16 -10.77
CA ILE A 161 6.51 22.11 -9.76
C ILE A 161 5.95 22.50 -8.39
N PRO A 162 6.31 23.64 -7.79
CA PRO A 162 5.78 24.03 -6.47
C PRO A 162 4.26 24.26 -6.49
N LEU A 163 3.72 24.77 -7.61
CA LEU A 163 2.28 25.05 -7.74
C LEU A 163 1.46 23.74 -7.75
N VAL A 164 1.98 22.67 -8.33
CA VAL A 164 1.31 21.38 -8.46
C VAL A 164 1.51 20.49 -7.24
N THR A 165 2.62 20.63 -6.54
CA THR A 165 2.98 19.78 -5.39
C THR A 165 1.88 19.77 -4.32
N TRP A 166 1.28 20.92 -4.01
CA TRP A 166 0.24 21.06 -2.99
C TRP A 166 -1.17 20.61 -3.43
N GLY A 167 -1.28 19.96 -4.59
CA GLY A 167 -2.50 19.32 -5.05
C GLY A 167 -3.59 20.26 -5.53
N PHE A 168 -4.74 19.67 -5.86
CA PHE A 168 -5.84 20.34 -6.53
C PHE A 168 -6.44 21.53 -5.77
N THR A 169 -6.38 21.51 -4.43
CA THR A 169 -6.86 22.64 -3.61
C THR A 169 -6.09 23.92 -3.86
N PHE A 170 -4.76 23.81 -3.99
CA PHE A 170 -3.90 24.95 -4.27
C PHE A 170 -4.06 25.39 -5.72
N ILE A 171 -4.09 24.44 -6.66
CA ILE A 171 -4.35 24.69 -8.09
C ILE A 171 -5.64 25.47 -8.27
N SER A 172 -6.73 25.03 -7.62
CA SER A 172 -8.03 25.73 -7.69
C SER A 172 -7.95 27.17 -7.20
N ARG A 173 -7.23 27.46 -6.13
CA ARG A 173 -7.04 28.83 -5.62
C ARG A 173 -6.25 29.70 -6.61
N PHE A 174 -5.16 29.16 -7.14
CA PHE A 174 -4.34 29.83 -8.15
C PHE A 174 -5.16 30.13 -9.41
N GLN A 175 -5.90 29.16 -9.93
CA GLN A 175 -6.74 29.31 -11.12
C GLN A 175 -7.80 30.42 -10.93
N GLN A 176 -8.49 30.43 -9.78
CA GLN A 176 -9.54 31.43 -9.51
C GLN A 176 -8.96 32.84 -9.29
N PHE A 177 -7.84 32.95 -8.56
CA PHE A 177 -7.18 34.23 -8.29
C PHE A 177 -6.72 34.93 -9.57
N THR A 178 -6.11 34.15 -10.48
CA THR A 178 -5.55 34.66 -11.74
C THR A 178 -6.59 34.87 -12.83
N GLN A 179 -7.81 34.33 -12.67
CA GLN A 179 -8.81 34.30 -13.75
C GLN A 179 -9.28 35.69 -14.20
N PHE A 180 -9.48 36.63 -13.27
CA PHE A 180 -9.95 37.95 -13.63
C PHE A 180 -8.89 38.75 -14.39
N CYS A 181 -7.64 38.66 -13.97
CA CYS A 181 -6.53 39.30 -14.66
C CYS A 181 -6.34 38.73 -16.07
N TRP A 182 -6.35 37.41 -16.18
CA TRP A 182 -6.24 36.71 -17.46
C TRP A 182 -7.39 37.11 -18.42
N LEU A 183 -8.63 37.09 -17.93
CA LEU A 183 -9.80 37.43 -18.77
C LEU A 183 -9.74 38.87 -19.25
N ALA A 184 -9.31 39.80 -18.39
CA ALA A 184 -9.16 41.21 -18.77
C ALA A 184 -8.09 41.36 -19.88
N LEU A 185 -6.94 40.71 -19.72
CA LEU A 185 -5.88 40.74 -20.73
C LEU A 185 -6.29 40.04 -22.03
N GLN A 186 -7.06 38.96 -21.96
CA GLN A 186 -7.58 38.26 -23.12
C GLN A 186 -8.55 39.12 -23.95
N LEU A 187 -9.45 39.84 -23.32
CA LEU A 187 -10.50 40.62 -23.99
C LEU A 187 -10.01 41.99 -24.45
N LEU A 188 -9.07 42.58 -23.72
CA LEU A 188 -8.62 43.96 -23.97
C LEU A 188 -8.19 44.22 -25.40
N PRO A 189 -7.30 43.46 -26.07
CA PRO A 189 -6.88 43.73 -27.42
C PRO A 189 -8.02 43.66 -28.42
N PHE A 190 -8.94 42.69 -28.30
CA PHE A 190 -10.08 42.54 -29.20
C PHE A 190 -11.03 43.72 -29.15
N ILE A 191 -11.29 44.26 -27.96
CA ILE A 191 -12.12 45.46 -27.80
C ILE A 191 -11.49 46.64 -28.57
N PHE A 192 -10.17 46.86 -28.46
CA PHE A 192 -9.48 47.97 -29.13
C PHE A 192 -9.39 47.75 -30.64
N ILE A 193 -9.17 46.51 -31.12
CA ILE A 193 -9.13 46.19 -32.56
C ILE A 193 -10.49 46.48 -33.18
N LEU A 194 -11.59 46.02 -32.57
CA LEU A 194 -12.93 46.21 -33.10
C LEU A 194 -13.37 47.69 -33.11
N ILE A 195 -12.88 48.51 -32.18
CA ILE A 195 -13.15 49.96 -32.15
C ILE A 195 -12.36 50.72 -33.20
N ARG A 196 -11.11 50.35 -33.46
CA ARG A 196 -10.20 51.06 -34.36
C ARG A 196 -10.31 50.69 -35.81
N GLU A 197 -10.59 49.38 -36.12
CA GLU A 197 -10.53 48.89 -37.48
C GLU A 197 -11.69 47.89 -37.76
N HIS A 198 -12.82 48.36 -38.27
CA HIS A 198 -13.99 47.54 -38.60
C HIS A 198 -13.75 46.58 -39.77
N HIS A 199 -12.82 46.91 -40.70
CA HIS A 199 -12.54 46.12 -41.89
C HIS A 199 -11.77 44.82 -41.60
N VAL A 200 -11.14 44.71 -40.48
CA VAL A 200 -10.31 43.51 -40.09
C VAL A 200 -11.17 42.25 -40.03
N LEU A 201 -12.41 42.36 -39.59
CA LEU A 201 -13.36 41.24 -39.55
C LEU A 201 -13.68 40.74 -40.98
N GLN A 202 -13.84 41.63 -41.96
CA GLN A 202 -14.10 41.28 -43.36
C GLN A 202 -12.90 40.56 -43.94
N ASN A 203 -11.69 41.07 -43.75
CA ASN A 203 -10.45 40.48 -44.22
C ASN A 203 -10.22 39.05 -43.66
N TRP A 204 -10.68 38.81 -42.42
CA TRP A 204 -10.61 37.47 -41.82
C TRP A 204 -11.64 36.53 -42.43
N ILE A 205 -12.90 36.95 -42.59
CA ILE A 205 -13.98 36.15 -43.18
C ILE A 205 -13.66 35.78 -44.63
N ASP A 206 -13.08 36.71 -45.39
CA ASP A 206 -12.76 36.53 -46.80
C ASP A 206 -11.40 35.87 -47.07
N PHE A 207 -10.66 35.47 -45.98
CA PHE A 207 -9.33 34.90 -46.11
C PHE A 207 -9.37 33.49 -46.74
N PRO A 208 -8.78 33.28 -47.97
CA PRO A 208 -8.95 32.07 -48.71
C PRO A 208 -8.07 30.91 -48.24
N GLY A 209 -6.94 31.18 -47.52
CA GLY A 209 -5.88 30.20 -47.22
C GLY A 209 -4.88 30.02 -48.37
N PHE A 210 -3.72 29.41 -48.05
CA PHE A 210 -2.65 29.21 -49.05
C PHE A 210 -2.88 28.02 -49.99
N ILE A 211 -3.65 27.00 -49.58
CA ILE A 211 -3.86 25.75 -50.32
C ILE A 211 -5.20 25.74 -51.06
N THR A 212 -6.02 26.78 -50.98
CA THR A 212 -7.35 26.78 -51.56
C THR A 212 -7.34 26.55 -53.08
N ALA A 213 -8.22 25.66 -53.54
CA ALA A 213 -8.42 25.39 -54.97
C ALA A 213 -8.80 26.66 -55.74
N ARG A 214 -8.17 26.92 -56.88
CA ARG A 214 -8.42 28.10 -57.73
C ARG A 214 -9.87 28.19 -58.24
N ASP A 215 -10.63 27.11 -58.19
CA ASP A 215 -11.97 26.97 -58.69
C ASP A 215 -13.09 27.31 -57.71
N GLY A 216 -12.78 27.69 -56.47
CA GLY A 216 -13.80 28.07 -55.48
C GLY A 216 -14.72 26.91 -55.02
N SER A 217 -14.48 25.70 -55.43
CA SER A 217 -15.23 24.50 -54.99
C SER A 217 -14.83 24.08 -53.61
N PHE A 218 -15.80 23.67 -52.79
CA PHE A 218 -15.56 23.15 -51.42
C PHE A 218 -14.96 21.74 -51.48
N ASP A 219 -13.74 21.57 -51.00
CA ASP A 219 -13.04 20.29 -51.00
C ASP A 219 -13.18 19.59 -49.64
N PHE A 220 -13.85 18.44 -49.64
CA PHE A 220 -14.03 17.61 -48.42
C PHE A 220 -12.71 17.06 -47.89
N LEU A 221 -11.66 16.93 -48.69
CA LEU A 221 -10.38 16.46 -48.21
C LEU A 221 -9.70 17.54 -47.34
N GLN A 222 -9.75 18.79 -47.74
CA GLN A 222 -9.25 19.88 -46.92
C GLN A 222 -10.01 19.99 -45.58
N LEU A 223 -11.35 19.86 -45.61
CA LEU A 223 -12.14 19.80 -44.39
C LEU A 223 -11.70 18.62 -43.50
N GLY A 224 -11.46 17.45 -44.08
CA GLY A 224 -11.00 16.28 -43.35
C GLY A 224 -9.66 16.51 -42.67
N ALA A 225 -8.71 17.15 -43.34
CA ALA A 225 -7.40 17.49 -42.80
C ALA A 225 -7.52 18.40 -41.58
N VAL A 226 -8.28 19.48 -41.69
CA VAL A 226 -8.56 20.39 -40.57
C VAL A 226 -9.24 19.65 -39.39
N CYS A 227 -10.24 18.82 -39.68
CA CYS A 227 -10.93 18.05 -38.63
C CYS A 227 -9.98 17.05 -37.96
N SER A 228 -9.07 16.42 -38.66
CA SER A 228 -8.12 15.46 -38.09
C SER A 228 -7.17 16.13 -37.09
N VAL A 229 -6.66 17.30 -37.38
CA VAL A 229 -5.83 18.06 -36.46
C VAL A 229 -6.64 18.48 -35.23
N LEU A 230 -7.85 19.01 -35.41
CA LEU A 230 -8.72 19.43 -34.30
C LEU A 230 -9.14 18.26 -33.40
N LEU A 231 -9.28 17.05 -33.93
CA LEU A 231 -9.59 15.86 -33.15
C LEU A 231 -8.49 15.43 -32.19
N SER A 232 -7.22 15.89 -32.36
CA SER A 232 -6.17 15.65 -31.40
C SER A 232 -6.49 16.22 -30.01
N LEU A 233 -7.29 17.29 -29.97
CA LEU A 233 -7.74 17.97 -28.77
C LEU A 233 -8.74 17.13 -27.94
N VAL A 234 -9.26 16.01 -28.45
CA VAL A 234 -10.23 15.16 -27.74
C VAL A 234 -9.69 14.67 -26.38
N SER A 235 -8.39 14.51 -26.24
CA SER A 235 -7.74 14.05 -25.00
C SER A 235 -7.88 15.03 -23.85
N GLN A 236 -8.17 16.30 -24.11
CA GLN A 236 -8.48 17.30 -23.09
C GLN A 236 -9.66 16.86 -22.19
N VAL A 237 -10.51 15.96 -22.68
CA VAL A 237 -11.57 15.32 -21.89
C VAL A 237 -11.03 14.67 -20.63
N GLY A 238 -9.81 14.07 -20.68
CA GLY A 238 -9.17 13.45 -19.52
C GLY A 238 -8.90 14.44 -18.38
N GLU A 239 -8.33 15.59 -18.69
CA GLU A 239 -8.09 16.65 -17.70
C GLU A 239 -9.36 17.19 -17.06
N GLN A 240 -10.41 17.37 -17.88
CA GLN A 240 -11.70 17.83 -17.35
C GLN A 240 -12.32 16.79 -16.40
N VAL A 241 -12.18 15.51 -16.70
CA VAL A 241 -12.65 14.42 -15.86
C VAL A 241 -11.94 14.43 -14.50
N ASP A 242 -10.65 14.67 -14.47
CA ASP A 242 -9.87 14.75 -13.23
C ASP A 242 -10.33 15.88 -12.31
N GLN A 243 -10.99 16.89 -12.87
CA GLN A 243 -11.61 17.98 -12.11
C GLN A 243 -13.06 17.69 -11.74
N VAL A 244 -13.84 17.14 -12.66
CA VAL A 244 -15.28 16.81 -12.49
C VAL A 244 -15.51 15.78 -11.37
N ARG A 245 -14.55 14.89 -11.10
CA ARG A 245 -14.63 13.90 -10.01
C ARG A 245 -14.82 14.51 -8.61
N PHE A 246 -14.50 15.79 -8.40
CA PHE A 246 -14.70 16.52 -7.15
C PHE A 246 -16.10 17.14 -6.99
N LEU A 247 -16.99 17.03 -8.00
CA LEU A 247 -18.35 17.51 -7.88
C LEU A 247 -19.11 16.80 -6.76
N PRO A 248 -19.89 17.51 -5.95
CA PRO A 248 -20.72 16.90 -4.91
C PRO A 248 -21.74 15.93 -5.53
N LYS A 249 -22.20 14.95 -4.74
CA LYS A 249 -23.25 14.03 -5.20
C LYS A 249 -24.54 14.79 -5.54
N PRO A 250 -25.32 14.32 -6.54
CA PRO A 250 -26.59 14.93 -6.87
C PRO A 250 -27.58 14.87 -5.70
N GLN A 251 -28.15 16.02 -5.31
CA GLN A 251 -29.16 16.12 -4.26
C GLN A 251 -30.56 16.31 -4.87
N HIS A 252 -31.57 15.63 -4.34
CA HIS A 252 -32.95 15.91 -4.69
C HIS A 252 -33.44 17.17 -3.96
N PRO A 253 -34.19 18.09 -4.59
CA PRO A 253 -34.75 18.09 -5.94
C PRO A 253 -33.85 18.75 -7.02
N ALA A 254 -32.66 19.24 -6.68
CA ALA A 254 -31.80 20.07 -7.55
C ALA A 254 -30.98 19.30 -8.59
N ARG A 255 -31.43 18.14 -9.08
CA ARG A 255 -30.69 17.33 -10.07
C ARG A 255 -30.31 18.09 -11.34
N TRP A 256 -31.17 19.00 -11.83
CA TRP A 256 -30.89 19.75 -13.05
C TRP A 256 -29.68 20.69 -12.90
N ARG A 257 -29.53 21.32 -11.72
CA ARG A 257 -28.35 22.16 -11.41
C ARG A 257 -27.08 21.34 -11.39
N TRP A 258 -27.13 20.09 -10.89
CA TRP A 258 -26.03 19.19 -10.90
C TRP A 258 -25.62 18.79 -12.33
N TYR A 259 -26.59 18.45 -13.21
CA TYR A 259 -26.28 18.18 -14.62
C TYR A 259 -25.73 19.43 -15.32
N GLY A 260 -26.24 20.61 -15.04
CA GLY A 260 -25.70 21.87 -15.54
C GLY A 260 -24.22 22.07 -15.12
N ALA A 261 -23.88 21.74 -13.87
CA ALA A 261 -22.50 21.82 -13.39
C ALA A 261 -21.58 20.76 -14.04
N VAL A 262 -22.09 19.53 -14.27
CA VAL A 262 -21.34 18.48 -15.00
C VAL A 262 -21.08 18.89 -16.44
N ILE A 263 -22.08 19.47 -17.13
CA ILE A 263 -21.94 19.97 -18.49
C ILE A 263 -20.93 21.11 -18.54
N ALA A 264 -21.02 22.06 -17.64
CA ALA A 264 -20.14 23.21 -17.61
C ALA A 264 -18.69 22.85 -17.24
N ALA A 265 -18.47 21.94 -16.27
CA ALA A 265 -17.14 21.54 -15.84
C ALA A 265 -16.52 20.43 -16.70
N GLY A 266 -17.32 19.58 -17.34
CA GLY A 266 -16.93 18.53 -18.27
C GLY A 266 -16.87 19.06 -19.69
N PRO A 267 -17.86 18.79 -20.54
CA PRO A 267 -17.84 19.17 -21.96
C PRO A 267 -17.85 20.67 -22.22
N GLY A 268 -18.15 21.52 -21.25
CA GLY A 268 -18.26 22.98 -21.41
C GLY A 268 -16.97 23.66 -21.91
N TRP A 269 -15.82 23.04 -21.68
CA TRP A 269 -14.54 23.54 -22.18
C TRP A 269 -14.52 23.66 -23.72
N VAL A 270 -15.24 22.79 -24.41
CA VAL A 270 -15.27 22.72 -25.89
C VAL A 270 -15.77 24.05 -26.48
N VAL A 271 -16.75 24.69 -25.84
CA VAL A 271 -17.29 25.98 -26.31
C VAL A 271 -16.22 27.08 -26.19
N ILE A 272 -15.51 27.13 -25.03
CA ILE A 272 -14.43 28.10 -24.85
C ILE A 272 -13.27 27.80 -25.80
N GLY A 273 -12.92 26.50 -25.94
CA GLY A 273 -11.88 26.05 -26.88
C GLY A 273 -12.20 26.44 -28.33
N ALA A 274 -13.43 26.24 -28.79
CA ALA A 274 -13.86 26.65 -30.12
C ALA A 274 -13.71 28.18 -30.33
N ILE A 275 -14.13 28.98 -29.35
CA ILE A 275 -13.96 30.43 -29.39
C ILE A 275 -12.47 30.78 -29.47
N LYS A 276 -11.59 30.14 -28.69
CA LYS A 276 -10.15 30.40 -28.70
C LYS A 276 -9.49 30.03 -30.01
N ILE A 277 -9.89 28.92 -30.64
CA ILE A 277 -9.41 28.52 -31.98
C ILE A 277 -9.80 29.58 -32.99
N LEU A 278 -11.05 30.09 -32.98
CA LEU A 278 -11.51 31.15 -33.88
C LEU A 278 -10.82 32.51 -33.59
N LEU A 279 -10.52 32.82 -32.32
CA LEU A 279 -9.74 34.01 -31.97
C LEU A 279 -8.31 33.91 -32.50
N GLY A 280 -7.67 32.72 -32.39
CA GLY A 280 -6.36 32.48 -32.99
C GLY A 280 -6.38 32.56 -34.50
N SER A 281 -7.41 32.03 -35.15
CA SER A 281 -7.68 32.19 -36.57
C SER A 281 -7.72 33.67 -36.98
N PHE A 282 -8.47 34.48 -36.24
CA PHE A 282 -8.57 35.92 -36.45
C PHE A 282 -7.22 36.64 -36.25
N LEU A 283 -6.52 36.34 -35.16
CA LEU A 283 -5.25 36.99 -34.83
C LEU A 283 -4.14 36.62 -35.82
N ALA A 284 -4.11 35.40 -36.36
CA ALA A 284 -3.13 34.99 -37.35
C ALA A 284 -3.32 35.75 -38.67
N VAL A 285 -4.55 35.88 -39.13
CA VAL A 285 -4.87 36.68 -40.35
C VAL A 285 -4.53 38.15 -40.13
N LEU A 286 -4.82 38.69 -38.93
CA LEU A 286 -4.42 40.04 -38.54
C LEU A 286 -2.90 40.24 -38.59
N ALA A 287 -2.16 39.31 -37.99
CA ALA A 287 -0.69 39.36 -37.94
C ALA A 287 -0.06 39.21 -39.35
N PHE A 288 -0.64 38.31 -40.14
CA PHE A 288 -0.24 38.15 -41.55
C PHE A 288 -0.47 39.45 -42.38
N ASN A 289 -1.64 40.06 -42.26
CA ASN A 289 -1.94 41.35 -42.93
C ASN A 289 -1.12 42.51 -42.39
N TYR A 290 -0.59 42.41 -41.17
CA TYR A 290 0.35 43.37 -40.59
C TYR A 290 1.78 43.25 -41.19
N GLY A 291 2.03 42.21 -41.99
CA GLY A 291 3.28 42.01 -42.75
C GLY A 291 4.20 40.96 -42.16
N LEU A 292 3.73 40.16 -41.19
CA LEU A 292 4.50 39.01 -40.67
C LEU A 292 4.43 37.83 -41.64
N GLY A 293 5.53 37.12 -41.79
CA GLY A 293 5.52 35.84 -42.52
C GLY A 293 4.56 34.81 -41.90
N ALA A 294 4.08 33.84 -42.67
CA ALA A 294 3.08 32.87 -42.21
C ALA A 294 3.47 32.11 -40.94
N GLU A 295 4.74 31.74 -40.81
CA GLU A 295 5.27 31.06 -39.64
C GLU A 295 5.15 31.90 -38.38
N LEU A 296 5.63 33.16 -38.40
CA LEU A 296 5.53 34.09 -37.29
C LEU A 296 4.07 34.53 -37.03
N ALA A 297 3.25 34.63 -38.09
CA ALA A 297 1.84 34.98 -37.93
C ALA A 297 1.00 33.89 -37.26
N SER A 298 1.44 32.62 -37.32
CA SER A 298 0.80 31.51 -36.58
C SER A 298 1.31 31.33 -35.15
N GLU A 299 2.33 32.07 -34.74
CA GLU A 299 2.90 32.01 -33.40
C GLU A 299 2.11 32.88 -32.40
N PRO A 300 1.56 32.32 -31.31
CA PRO A 300 0.71 33.06 -30.38
C PRO A 300 1.41 34.30 -29.78
N THR A 301 2.71 34.23 -29.52
CA THR A 301 3.48 35.34 -28.94
C THR A 301 3.44 36.54 -29.87
N HIS A 302 3.66 36.32 -31.20
CA HIS A 302 3.62 37.38 -32.21
C HIS A 302 2.18 37.83 -32.51
N MET A 303 1.21 36.89 -32.53
CA MET A 303 -0.21 37.24 -32.64
C MET A 303 -0.64 38.28 -31.60
N TYR A 304 -0.31 38.00 -30.33
CA TYR A 304 -0.68 38.89 -29.22
C TYR A 304 0.18 40.17 -29.20
N LEU A 305 1.42 40.14 -29.69
CA LEU A 305 2.23 41.36 -29.85
C LEU A 305 1.53 42.32 -30.82
N VAL A 306 1.06 41.81 -31.98
CA VAL A 306 0.29 42.61 -32.93
C VAL A 306 -1.03 43.07 -32.33
N ALA A 307 -1.76 42.18 -31.63
CA ALA A 307 -3.03 42.53 -31.03
C ALA A 307 -2.89 43.64 -29.95
N PHE A 308 -1.90 43.57 -29.08
CA PHE A 308 -1.65 44.58 -28.06
C PHE A 308 -1.10 45.91 -28.62
N SER A 309 -0.54 45.93 -29.85
CA SER A 309 -0.17 47.18 -30.51
C SER A 309 -1.36 48.12 -30.76
N TYR A 310 -2.56 47.55 -30.86
CA TYR A 310 -3.82 48.34 -30.90
C TYR A 310 -4.21 48.95 -29.57
N VAL A 311 -3.68 48.44 -28.46
CA VAL A 311 -3.96 48.94 -27.09
C VAL A 311 -2.99 50.08 -26.74
N THR A 312 -1.72 49.94 -27.04
CA THR A 312 -0.66 50.89 -26.69
C THR A 312 0.40 51.02 -27.77
N HIS A 313 0.93 52.25 -27.93
CA HIS A 313 2.04 52.55 -28.86
C HIS A 313 3.39 52.55 -28.16
N SER A 314 3.44 52.44 -26.83
CA SER A 314 4.69 52.38 -26.06
C SER A 314 5.30 50.96 -26.18
N SER A 315 6.47 50.85 -26.78
CA SER A 315 7.16 49.57 -27.02
C SER A 315 7.38 48.79 -25.72
N SER A 316 7.78 49.42 -24.64
CA SER A 316 7.99 48.77 -23.35
C SER A 316 6.69 48.24 -22.71
N THR A 317 5.62 49.03 -22.81
CA THR A 317 4.30 48.61 -22.29
C THR A 317 3.70 47.50 -23.14
N LEU A 318 3.86 47.56 -24.46
CA LEU A 318 3.43 46.53 -25.41
C LEU A 318 4.07 45.19 -25.10
N LEU A 319 5.42 45.17 -24.96
CA LEU A 319 6.16 43.96 -24.62
C LEU A 319 5.74 43.42 -23.23
N ALA A 320 5.57 44.27 -22.23
CA ALA A 320 5.15 43.86 -20.90
C ALA A 320 3.73 43.24 -20.87
N LEU A 321 2.76 43.85 -21.55
CA LEU A 321 1.40 43.34 -21.64
C LEU A 321 1.37 41.96 -22.35
N THR A 322 2.07 41.84 -23.48
CA THR A 322 2.15 40.60 -24.24
C THR A 322 2.80 39.50 -23.40
N GLY A 323 3.94 39.80 -22.81
CA GLY A 323 4.68 38.78 -22.05
C GLY A 323 3.94 38.36 -20.78
N ILE A 324 3.38 39.30 -20.00
CA ILE A 324 2.56 38.96 -18.81
C ILE A 324 1.39 38.08 -19.21
N PHE A 325 0.68 38.42 -20.30
CA PHE A 325 -0.46 37.65 -20.78
C PHE A 325 -0.05 36.22 -21.17
N VAL A 326 0.99 36.08 -22.02
CA VAL A 326 1.46 34.78 -22.48
C VAL A 326 1.97 33.93 -21.32
N VAL A 327 2.86 34.47 -20.47
CA VAL A 327 3.38 33.74 -19.32
C VAL A 327 2.27 33.30 -18.37
N LEU A 328 1.30 34.20 -18.09
CA LEU A 328 0.17 33.84 -17.21
C LEU A 328 -0.70 32.75 -17.85
N SER A 329 -1.01 32.86 -19.13
CA SER A 329 -1.80 31.85 -19.87
C SER A 329 -1.15 30.50 -19.82
N GLN A 330 0.16 30.42 -20.10
CA GLN A 330 0.92 29.17 -20.18
C GLN A 330 1.18 28.55 -18.82
N LEU A 331 1.41 29.37 -17.80
CA LEU A 331 1.54 28.87 -16.44
C LEU A 331 0.25 28.22 -15.93
N LYS A 332 -0.92 28.81 -16.25
CA LYS A 332 -2.22 28.28 -15.83
C LYS A 332 -2.49 26.90 -16.40
N ILE A 333 -2.24 26.68 -17.68
CA ILE A 333 -2.47 25.37 -18.31
C ILE A 333 -1.42 24.36 -17.91
N ASN A 334 -0.13 24.75 -17.84
CA ASN A 334 0.94 23.82 -17.49
C ASN A 334 0.83 23.27 -16.06
N VAL A 335 0.26 24.04 -15.14
CA VAL A 335 -0.12 23.53 -13.82
C VAL A 335 -1.12 22.37 -13.93
N THR A 336 -2.08 22.44 -14.86
CA THR A 336 -3.08 21.38 -15.07
C THR A 336 -2.48 20.17 -15.79
N ASN A 337 -1.69 20.39 -16.85
CA ASN A 337 -0.97 19.33 -17.58
C ASN A 337 -0.03 18.54 -16.65
N ALA A 338 0.75 19.22 -15.84
CA ALA A 338 1.66 18.58 -14.89
C ALA A 338 0.92 17.80 -13.79
N TYR A 339 -0.21 18.32 -13.32
CA TYR A 339 -1.08 17.64 -12.36
C TYR A 339 -1.65 16.36 -12.95
N ALA A 340 -2.29 16.44 -14.09
CA ALA A 340 -2.89 15.31 -14.80
C ALA A 340 -1.83 14.25 -15.15
N GLY A 341 -0.67 14.66 -15.65
CA GLY A 341 0.45 13.77 -15.93
C GLY A 341 0.96 13.02 -14.70
N SER A 342 1.06 13.70 -13.56
CA SER A 342 1.46 13.07 -12.30
C SER A 342 0.49 11.97 -11.85
N ILE A 343 -0.80 12.12 -12.10
CA ILE A 343 -1.84 11.10 -11.81
C ILE A 343 -1.71 9.94 -12.80
N ALA A 344 -1.61 10.22 -14.10
CA ALA A 344 -1.51 9.21 -15.14
C ALA A 344 -0.28 8.31 -14.94
N TRP A 345 0.90 8.88 -14.68
CA TRP A 345 2.11 8.13 -14.37
C TRP A 345 2.00 7.34 -13.07
N SER A 346 1.38 7.88 -12.04
CA SER A 346 1.11 7.16 -10.79
C SER A 346 0.32 5.87 -11.06
N ASN A 347 -0.74 5.97 -11.87
CA ASN A 347 -1.58 4.85 -12.25
C ASN A 347 -0.85 3.84 -13.15
N PHE A 348 -0.06 4.32 -14.11
CA PHE A 348 0.73 3.49 -15.01
C PHE A 348 1.74 2.63 -14.25
N PHE A 349 2.62 3.25 -13.47
CA PHE A 349 3.68 2.53 -12.76
C PHE A 349 3.16 1.65 -11.62
N LEU A 350 2.09 2.06 -10.93
CA LEU A 350 1.48 1.22 -9.91
C LEU A 350 1.07 -0.14 -10.47
N ARG A 351 0.46 -0.16 -11.66
CA ARG A 351 -0.01 -1.41 -12.28
C ARG A 351 1.12 -2.30 -12.75
N LEU A 352 2.20 -1.71 -13.24
CA LEU A 352 3.37 -2.46 -13.72
C LEU A 352 4.26 -2.96 -12.58
N THR A 353 4.49 -2.12 -11.56
CA THR A 353 5.51 -2.37 -10.54
C THR A 353 4.92 -2.73 -9.17
N HIS A 354 3.61 -2.55 -8.97
CA HIS A 354 2.96 -2.63 -7.66
C HIS A 354 3.62 -1.75 -6.59
N ARG A 355 4.27 -0.65 -7.00
CA ARG A 355 4.93 0.31 -6.12
C ARG A 355 4.43 1.71 -6.41
N HIS A 356 4.33 2.50 -5.36
CA HIS A 356 3.94 3.89 -5.47
C HIS A 356 4.83 4.76 -4.58
N PRO A 357 5.79 5.47 -5.16
CA PRO A 357 6.68 6.36 -4.40
C PRO A 357 6.00 7.67 -4.01
N GLY A 358 4.83 7.98 -4.54
CA GLY A 358 4.07 9.20 -4.35
C GLY A 358 3.87 9.97 -5.65
N ARG A 359 2.72 10.68 -5.77
CA ARG A 359 2.37 11.47 -6.96
C ARG A 359 3.42 12.53 -7.31
N VAL A 360 4.04 13.13 -6.31
CA VAL A 360 5.05 14.19 -6.51
C VAL A 360 6.29 13.66 -7.27
N VAL A 361 6.70 12.41 -7.06
CA VAL A 361 7.81 11.81 -7.82
C VAL A 361 7.46 11.75 -9.31
N TRP A 362 6.23 11.38 -9.62
CA TRP A 362 5.75 11.30 -11.00
C TRP A 362 5.52 12.67 -11.63
N LEU A 363 5.29 13.71 -10.82
CA LEU A 363 5.30 15.09 -11.28
C LEU A 363 6.68 15.48 -11.85
N PHE A 364 7.76 15.23 -11.10
CA PHE A 364 9.12 15.49 -11.58
C PHE A 364 9.43 14.68 -12.85
N PHE A 365 8.97 13.43 -12.90
CA PHE A 365 9.16 12.57 -14.07
C PHE A 365 8.46 13.14 -15.32
N ASN A 366 7.20 13.56 -15.19
CA ASN A 366 6.42 14.15 -16.29
C ASN A 366 7.06 15.44 -16.83
N VAL A 367 7.45 16.33 -15.92
CA VAL A 367 8.11 17.60 -16.27
C VAL A 367 9.48 17.37 -16.89
N GLY A 368 10.22 16.36 -16.43
CA GLY A 368 11.52 15.98 -17.01
C GLY A 368 11.41 15.47 -18.45
N ILE A 369 10.40 14.66 -18.75
CA ILE A 369 10.13 14.20 -20.14
C ILE A 369 9.76 15.41 -21.02
N ALA A 370 8.89 16.28 -20.51
CA ALA A 370 8.49 17.47 -21.26
C ALA A 370 9.68 18.40 -21.54
N LEU A 371 10.59 18.61 -20.58
CA LEU A 371 11.82 19.38 -20.79
C LEU A 371 12.70 18.75 -21.86
N LEU A 372 12.86 17.42 -21.82
CA LEU A 372 13.62 16.71 -22.86
C LEU A 372 13.01 16.90 -24.25
N LEU A 373 11.68 16.86 -24.37
CA LEU A 373 11.00 17.07 -25.65
C LEU A 373 11.18 18.51 -26.17
N MET A 374 11.17 19.51 -25.30
CA MET A 374 11.45 20.90 -25.69
C MET A 374 12.87 21.06 -26.23
N GLU A 375 13.88 20.47 -25.57
CA GLU A 375 15.27 20.49 -26.03
C GLU A 375 15.45 19.73 -27.35
N LEU A 376 14.64 18.71 -27.61
CA LEU A 376 14.59 18.01 -28.90
C LEU A 376 13.84 18.79 -29.99
N GLY A 377 13.28 19.96 -29.69
CA GLY A 377 12.62 20.80 -30.65
C GLY A 377 11.25 20.31 -31.13
N VAL A 378 10.48 19.68 -30.22
CA VAL A 378 9.15 19.10 -30.53
C VAL A 378 8.18 20.07 -31.20
N TYR A 379 8.38 21.37 -30.97
CA TYR A 379 7.51 22.41 -31.56
C TYR A 379 7.56 22.45 -33.09
N ARG A 380 8.67 22.07 -33.70
CA ARG A 380 8.83 22.08 -35.18
C ARG A 380 8.06 20.96 -35.91
N VAL A 381 7.87 19.81 -35.25
CA VAL A 381 7.17 18.63 -35.78
C VAL A 381 5.75 18.47 -35.19
N PHE A 382 5.19 19.58 -34.75
CA PHE A 382 3.94 19.62 -33.99
C PHE A 382 2.74 18.99 -34.75
N GLU A 383 2.55 19.32 -36.03
CA GLU A 383 1.39 18.85 -36.82
C GLU A 383 1.42 17.34 -37.01
N ASP A 384 2.58 16.76 -37.30
CA ASP A 384 2.73 15.30 -37.49
C ASP A 384 2.46 14.52 -36.23
N ILE A 385 2.97 15.03 -35.10
CA ILE A 385 2.73 14.44 -33.80
C ILE A 385 1.24 14.48 -33.45
N LEU A 386 0.58 15.60 -33.71
CA LEU A 386 -0.85 15.73 -33.45
C LEU A 386 -1.69 14.78 -34.31
N GLY A 387 -1.29 14.54 -35.57
CA GLY A 387 -1.98 13.60 -36.45
C GLY A 387 -1.97 12.16 -35.93
N ILE A 388 -0.77 11.65 -35.60
CA ILE A 388 -0.62 10.31 -35.01
C ILE A 388 -1.36 10.22 -33.67
N TYR A 389 -1.21 11.27 -32.85
CA TYR A 389 -1.83 11.32 -31.54
C TYR A 389 -3.37 11.35 -31.64
N ALA A 390 -3.94 12.05 -32.60
CA ALA A 390 -5.38 12.10 -32.84
C ALA A 390 -5.96 10.69 -33.09
N VAL A 391 -5.27 9.85 -33.88
CA VAL A 391 -5.69 8.46 -34.11
C VAL A 391 -5.69 7.64 -32.81
N ALA A 392 -4.65 7.75 -31.99
CA ALA A 392 -4.56 7.03 -30.72
C ALA A 392 -5.64 7.49 -29.73
N ALA A 393 -5.83 8.81 -29.61
CA ALA A 393 -6.79 9.41 -28.69
C ALA A 393 -8.25 9.11 -29.04
N THR A 394 -8.59 9.20 -30.34
CA THR A 394 -9.94 8.88 -30.82
C THR A 394 -10.24 7.38 -30.70
N SER A 395 -9.26 6.51 -30.93
CA SER A 395 -9.40 5.06 -30.69
C SER A 395 -9.65 4.74 -29.23
N TRP A 396 -8.93 5.39 -28.32
CA TRP A 396 -9.11 5.20 -26.89
C TRP A 396 -10.45 5.71 -26.40
N LEU A 397 -10.72 7.02 -26.53
CA LEU A 397 -11.92 7.66 -26.00
C LEU A 397 -13.18 7.18 -26.72
N GLY A 398 -13.10 6.90 -28.02
CA GLY A 398 -14.17 6.27 -28.76
C GLY A 398 -14.58 4.92 -28.20
N SER A 399 -13.60 4.06 -27.86
CA SER A 399 -13.86 2.76 -27.23
C SER A 399 -14.50 2.90 -25.85
N VAL A 400 -14.03 3.86 -25.03
CA VAL A 400 -14.62 4.17 -23.71
C VAL A 400 -16.08 4.64 -23.88
N VAL A 401 -16.34 5.56 -24.79
CA VAL A 401 -17.69 6.09 -25.02
C VAL A 401 -18.62 5.04 -25.59
N ALA A 402 -18.17 4.25 -26.57
CA ALA A 402 -18.95 3.15 -27.13
C ALA A 402 -19.36 2.15 -26.05
N ASP A 403 -18.45 1.84 -25.11
CA ASP A 403 -18.76 0.98 -23.97
C ASP A 403 -19.77 1.63 -23.00
N LEU A 404 -19.57 2.90 -22.63
CA LEU A 404 -20.44 3.61 -21.68
C LEU A 404 -21.85 3.90 -22.23
N THR A 405 -22.00 3.93 -23.56
CA THR A 405 -23.26 4.27 -24.25
C THR A 405 -23.88 3.05 -24.93
N LEU A 406 -23.31 2.59 -26.06
CA LEU A 406 -23.86 1.52 -26.87
C LEU A 406 -23.92 0.18 -26.14
N ASN A 407 -22.84 -0.26 -25.54
CA ASN A 407 -22.83 -1.54 -24.82
C ASN A 407 -23.80 -1.52 -23.62
N LYS A 408 -23.94 -0.37 -22.98
CA LYS A 408 -24.94 -0.19 -21.92
C LYS A 408 -26.36 -0.23 -22.44
N TRP A 409 -26.64 0.45 -23.56
CA TRP A 409 -27.98 0.46 -24.19
C TRP A 409 -28.37 -0.92 -24.71
N LEU A 410 -27.42 -1.63 -25.33
CA LEU A 410 -27.59 -3.01 -25.80
C LEU A 410 -27.59 -4.05 -24.67
N LYS A 411 -27.41 -3.65 -23.41
CA LYS A 411 -27.31 -4.53 -22.23
C LYS A 411 -26.17 -5.56 -22.31
N LEU A 412 -25.11 -5.25 -23.05
CA LEU A 412 -23.92 -6.09 -23.22
C LEU A 412 -22.92 -5.91 -22.07
N ARG A 413 -23.14 -4.92 -21.21
CA ARG A 413 -22.32 -4.65 -20.02
C ARG A 413 -23.19 -4.52 -18.77
N PRO A 414 -22.61 -4.71 -17.56
CA PRO A 414 -23.27 -4.42 -16.29
C PRO A 414 -23.64 -2.94 -16.14
N ALA A 415 -24.71 -2.66 -15.39
CA ALA A 415 -25.19 -1.29 -15.18
C ALA A 415 -24.21 -0.42 -14.39
N GLU A 416 -23.48 -1.02 -13.45
CA GLU A 416 -22.51 -0.36 -12.58
C GLU A 416 -21.09 -0.45 -13.15
N ILE A 417 -20.28 0.57 -12.88
CA ILE A 417 -18.87 0.63 -13.28
C ILE A 417 -18.03 0.14 -12.10
N GLU A 418 -17.35 -0.99 -12.29
CA GLU A 418 -16.42 -1.51 -11.31
C GLU A 418 -15.00 -0.98 -11.60
N PHE A 419 -14.30 -0.53 -10.57
CA PHE A 419 -12.94 0.01 -10.69
C PHE A 419 -11.93 -0.73 -9.80
N ARG A 420 -12.40 -1.56 -8.86
CA ARG A 420 -11.56 -2.28 -7.90
C ARG A 420 -10.89 -3.49 -8.56
N ARG A 421 -9.56 -3.62 -8.41
CA ARG A 421 -8.76 -4.73 -8.94
C ARG A 421 -9.34 -6.12 -8.62
N ALA A 422 -9.86 -6.28 -7.41
CA ALA A 422 -10.36 -7.56 -6.91
C ALA A 422 -11.49 -8.18 -7.75
N TYR A 423 -12.22 -7.38 -8.53
CA TYR A 423 -13.38 -7.82 -9.31
C TYR A 423 -13.20 -7.72 -10.82
N LEU A 424 -12.09 -7.14 -11.28
CA LEU A 424 -11.81 -6.95 -12.70
C LEU A 424 -10.91 -8.06 -13.26
N TYR A 425 -11.13 -8.41 -14.51
CA TYR A 425 -10.14 -9.10 -15.32
C TYR A 425 -8.90 -8.22 -15.52
N ASP A 426 -7.74 -8.84 -15.71
CA ASP A 426 -6.52 -8.08 -16.01
C ASP A 426 -6.62 -7.41 -17.38
N ILE A 427 -7.11 -8.13 -18.39
CA ILE A 427 -7.43 -7.58 -19.71
C ILE A 427 -8.89 -7.86 -20.01
N ASN A 428 -9.61 -6.81 -20.42
CA ASN A 428 -10.93 -6.97 -21.01
C ASN A 428 -10.81 -6.72 -22.53
N PRO A 429 -11.12 -7.71 -23.37
CA PRO A 429 -10.95 -7.62 -24.81
C PRO A 429 -11.87 -6.60 -25.47
N VAL A 430 -12.95 -6.17 -24.80
CA VAL A 430 -13.90 -5.21 -25.40
C VAL A 430 -13.22 -3.86 -25.64
N GLY A 431 -12.64 -3.25 -24.63
CA GLY A 431 -11.96 -1.95 -24.78
C GLY A 431 -10.61 -2.07 -25.47
N ILE A 432 -9.75 -3.00 -25.00
CA ILE A 432 -8.41 -3.18 -25.60
C ILE A 432 -8.50 -3.63 -27.06
N GLY A 433 -9.34 -4.61 -27.38
CA GLY A 433 -9.51 -5.11 -28.73
C GLY A 433 -10.07 -4.05 -29.68
N SER A 434 -11.11 -3.33 -29.25
CA SER A 434 -11.71 -2.23 -30.01
C SER A 434 -10.70 -1.11 -30.27
N MET A 435 -10.01 -0.63 -29.24
CA MET A 435 -8.99 0.41 -29.36
C MET A 435 -7.85 -0.03 -30.29
N THR A 436 -7.32 -1.26 -30.11
CA THR A 436 -6.19 -1.75 -30.90
C THR A 436 -6.56 -1.89 -32.38
N LEU A 437 -7.72 -2.47 -32.68
CA LEU A 437 -8.19 -2.60 -34.08
C LEU A 437 -8.41 -1.24 -34.73
N ALA A 438 -9.06 -0.32 -34.05
CA ALA A 438 -9.30 1.03 -34.54
C ALA A 438 -7.99 1.81 -34.73
N MET A 439 -7.06 1.70 -33.78
CA MET A 439 -5.76 2.36 -33.86
C MET A 439 -4.89 1.81 -34.99
N LEU A 440 -4.82 0.49 -35.18
CA LEU A 440 -4.06 -0.12 -36.28
C LEU A 440 -4.62 0.29 -37.64
N CYS A 441 -5.95 0.27 -37.78
CA CYS A 441 -6.59 0.70 -39.01
C CYS A 441 -6.38 2.19 -39.27
N GLY A 442 -6.53 3.03 -38.24
CA GLY A 442 -6.31 4.47 -38.34
C GLY A 442 -4.86 4.83 -38.65
N LEU A 443 -3.88 4.17 -38.02
CA LEU A 443 -2.46 4.37 -38.34
C LEU A 443 -2.12 3.91 -39.78
N SER A 444 -2.69 2.79 -40.23
CA SER A 444 -2.52 2.32 -41.60
C SER A 444 -3.11 3.32 -42.63
N ALA A 445 -4.24 3.95 -42.28
CA ALA A 445 -4.81 5.03 -43.07
C ALA A 445 -3.92 6.27 -43.07
N TRP A 446 -3.47 6.72 -41.88
CA TRP A 446 -2.57 7.86 -41.74
C TRP A 446 -1.25 7.71 -42.52
N MET A 447 -0.69 6.48 -42.56
CA MET A 447 0.48 6.17 -43.37
C MET A 447 0.20 6.16 -44.90
N GLY A 448 -1.05 6.38 -45.32
CA GLY A 448 -1.44 6.38 -46.74
C GLY A 448 -1.67 4.99 -47.34
N TRP A 449 -1.52 3.88 -46.58
CA TRP A 449 -1.68 2.51 -47.11
C TRP A 449 -3.10 2.20 -47.59
N LEU A 450 -4.09 2.93 -47.10
CA LEU A 450 -5.51 2.75 -47.47
C LEU A 450 -5.98 3.79 -48.47
N GLY A 451 -5.06 4.59 -49.03
CA GLY A 451 -5.33 5.63 -50.02
C GLY A 451 -5.53 7.03 -49.41
N HIS A 452 -5.30 8.05 -50.24
CA HIS A 452 -5.29 9.45 -49.81
C HIS A 452 -6.59 9.93 -49.10
N PRO A 453 -7.81 9.57 -49.50
CA PRO A 453 -9.02 10.01 -48.81
C PRO A 453 -9.08 9.46 -47.38
N LEU A 454 -8.72 8.18 -47.14
CA LEU A 454 -8.71 7.60 -45.79
C LEU A 454 -7.54 8.09 -44.97
N GLN A 455 -6.43 8.50 -45.57
CA GLN A 455 -5.31 9.15 -44.86
C GLN A 455 -5.77 10.43 -44.15
N VAL A 456 -6.48 11.27 -44.85
CA VAL A 456 -6.97 12.55 -44.38
C VAL A 456 -8.00 12.38 -43.24
N PHE A 457 -8.86 11.37 -43.34
CA PHE A 457 -9.90 11.07 -42.34
C PHE A 457 -9.48 10.01 -41.35
N ALA A 458 -8.18 9.74 -41.16
CA ALA A 458 -7.66 8.63 -40.34
C ALA A 458 -8.18 8.64 -38.86
N SER A 459 -8.23 9.80 -38.24
CA SER A 459 -8.73 9.95 -36.86
C SER A 459 -10.25 9.75 -36.73
N MET A 460 -11.02 10.23 -37.74
CA MET A 460 -12.46 9.97 -37.78
C MET A 460 -12.78 8.50 -38.10
N LEU A 461 -12.01 7.87 -38.97
CA LEU A 461 -12.11 6.44 -39.28
C LEU A 461 -11.89 5.63 -37.98
N SER A 462 -10.83 5.91 -37.23
CA SER A 462 -10.56 5.29 -35.96
C SER A 462 -11.73 5.43 -34.96
N LEU A 463 -12.25 6.63 -34.85
CA LEU A 463 -13.39 6.92 -33.98
C LEU A 463 -14.61 6.07 -34.37
N CYS A 464 -14.99 6.10 -35.67
CA CYS A 464 -16.15 5.33 -36.16
C CYS A 464 -15.98 3.83 -35.93
N LEU A 465 -14.78 3.29 -36.20
CA LEU A 465 -14.50 1.87 -36.01
C LEU A 465 -14.70 1.45 -34.54
N THR A 466 -14.41 2.29 -33.55
CA THR A 466 -14.62 1.93 -32.15
C THR A 466 -16.09 1.70 -31.83
N PHE A 467 -17.01 2.48 -32.42
CA PHE A 467 -18.45 2.32 -32.21
C PHE A 467 -19.02 1.06 -32.87
N ILE A 468 -18.28 0.45 -33.80
CA ILE A 468 -18.63 -0.83 -34.41
C ILE A 468 -17.97 -1.98 -33.65
N THR A 469 -16.67 -1.88 -33.41
CA THR A 469 -15.87 -2.97 -32.87
C THR A 469 -16.15 -3.23 -31.38
N ALA A 470 -16.39 -2.19 -30.56
CA ALA A 470 -16.64 -2.38 -29.12
C ALA A 470 -17.96 -3.15 -28.85
N PRO A 471 -19.10 -2.81 -29.46
CA PRO A 471 -20.31 -3.63 -29.33
C PRO A 471 -20.16 -5.03 -29.93
N PHE A 472 -19.48 -5.15 -31.06
CA PHE A 472 -19.23 -6.44 -31.70
C PHE A 472 -18.43 -7.39 -30.78
N ILE A 473 -17.32 -6.93 -30.20
CA ILE A 473 -16.51 -7.72 -29.28
C ILE A 473 -17.30 -8.01 -27.99
N ALA A 474 -18.05 -7.05 -27.47
CA ALA A 474 -18.89 -7.26 -26.30
C ALA A 474 -19.96 -8.32 -26.52
N TRP A 475 -20.60 -8.32 -27.71
CA TRP A 475 -21.56 -9.34 -28.11
C TRP A 475 -20.89 -10.72 -28.26
N LEU A 476 -19.75 -10.80 -28.97
CA LEU A 476 -18.98 -12.02 -29.19
C LEU A 476 -18.54 -12.67 -27.85
N THR A 477 -18.13 -11.84 -26.89
CA THR A 477 -17.69 -12.29 -25.56
C THR A 477 -18.84 -12.44 -24.55
N ARG A 478 -20.07 -12.15 -24.95
CA ARG A 478 -21.26 -12.18 -24.08
C ARG A 478 -21.09 -11.38 -22.78
N GLY A 479 -20.27 -10.38 -22.76
CA GLY A 479 -19.98 -9.56 -21.60
C GLY A 479 -19.29 -10.27 -20.43
N CYS A 480 -18.68 -11.44 -20.63
CA CYS A 480 -18.07 -12.24 -19.55
C CYS A 480 -16.86 -11.60 -18.89
N TYR A 481 -16.19 -10.63 -19.55
CA TYR A 481 -14.92 -10.07 -19.09
C TYR A 481 -15.05 -8.81 -18.23
N TYR A 482 -16.28 -8.36 -17.89
CA TYR A 482 -16.46 -7.19 -17.00
C TYR A 482 -16.25 -7.52 -15.54
N PHE A 483 -16.67 -8.72 -15.08
CA PHE A 483 -16.49 -9.17 -13.71
C PHE A 483 -15.76 -10.50 -13.66
N SER A 484 -14.67 -10.56 -12.93
CA SER A 484 -13.95 -11.81 -12.65
C SER A 484 -14.62 -12.65 -11.55
N ARG A 485 -15.36 -11.98 -10.67
CA ARG A 485 -16.18 -12.60 -9.61
C ARG A 485 -17.30 -11.64 -9.20
N THR A 486 -18.35 -12.19 -8.61
CA THR A 486 -19.46 -11.37 -8.10
C THR A 486 -18.99 -10.46 -6.97
N PRO A 487 -19.28 -9.15 -7.03
CA PRO A 487 -18.95 -8.22 -5.96
C PRO A 487 -19.68 -8.60 -4.67
N VAL A 488 -18.93 -8.86 -3.61
CA VAL A 488 -19.48 -9.11 -2.28
C VAL A 488 -19.66 -7.78 -1.57
N GLN A 489 -20.84 -7.55 -0.99
CA GLN A 489 -21.07 -6.37 -0.17
C GLN A 489 -20.28 -6.47 1.12
N VAL A 490 -19.36 -5.54 1.32
CA VAL A 490 -18.52 -5.45 2.51
C VAL A 490 -19.15 -4.44 3.47
N THR A 491 -19.43 -4.86 4.70
CA THR A 491 -19.98 -4.00 5.75
C THR A 491 -18.90 -3.25 6.52
N ALA A 492 -17.72 -3.85 6.66
CA ALA A 492 -16.59 -3.28 7.36
C ALA A 492 -15.96 -2.13 6.56
N THR A 493 -15.68 -1.03 7.24
CA THR A 493 -15.03 0.17 6.69
C THR A 493 -13.54 0.23 6.99
N GLU A 494 -13.03 -0.61 7.89
CA GLU A 494 -11.62 -0.71 8.25
C GLU A 494 -10.91 -1.73 7.35
N CYS A 495 -9.74 -1.34 6.83
CA CYS A 495 -8.90 -2.21 6.01
C CYS A 495 -8.05 -3.13 6.89
N CYS A 496 -8.15 -4.45 6.69
CA CYS A 496 -7.40 -5.45 7.46
C CYS A 496 -5.87 -5.39 7.26
N VAL A 497 -5.38 -4.71 6.22
CA VAL A 497 -3.95 -4.58 5.90
C VAL A 497 -3.35 -3.31 6.48
N CYS A 498 -3.95 -2.14 6.19
CA CYS A 498 -3.40 -0.85 6.64
C CYS A 498 -4.04 -0.31 7.92
N GLY A 499 -5.19 -0.85 8.36
CA GLY A 499 -5.92 -0.39 9.55
C GLY A 499 -6.59 0.99 9.40
N ASN A 500 -6.66 1.53 8.18
CA ASN A 500 -7.33 2.80 7.92
C ASN A 500 -8.80 2.58 7.52
N TYR A 501 -9.62 3.62 7.75
CA TYR A 501 -11.04 3.61 7.45
C TYR A 501 -11.31 4.17 6.05
N PHE A 502 -12.15 3.47 5.29
CA PHE A 502 -12.52 3.82 3.91
C PHE A 502 -14.03 3.73 3.70
N GLU A 503 -14.54 4.41 2.67
CA GLU A 503 -15.94 4.29 2.28
C GLU A 503 -16.22 2.91 1.65
N LYS A 504 -17.45 2.39 1.85
CA LYS A 504 -17.87 1.06 1.36
C LYS A 504 -17.57 0.77 -0.12
N PRO A 505 -17.76 1.75 -1.06
CA PRO A 505 -17.45 1.52 -2.48
C PRO A 505 -15.98 1.20 -2.77
N GLU A 506 -15.06 1.57 -1.86
CA GLU A 506 -13.62 1.34 -1.99
C GLU A 506 -13.17 -0.01 -1.41
N MET A 507 -14.03 -0.65 -0.62
CA MET A 507 -13.70 -1.88 0.09
C MET A 507 -14.04 -3.13 -0.71
N SER A 508 -13.19 -4.15 -0.58
CA SER A 508 -13.38 -5.46 -1.19
C SER A 508 -13.08 -6.56 -0.18
N TYR A 509 -13.74 -7.70 -0.29
CA TYR A 509 -13.36 -8.87 0.50
C TYR A 509 -12.14 -9.56 -0.13
N CYS A 510 -11.09 -9.79 0.65
CA CYS A 510 -9.90 -10.50 0.25
C CYS A 510 -9.85 -11.90 0.88
N PRO A 511 -9.93 -12.99 0.08
CA PRO A 511 -9.84 -14.35 0.60
C PRO A 511 -8.46 -14.68 1.19
N PHE A 512 -7.41 -14.07 0.67
CA PHE A 512 -6.04 -14.27 1.14
C PHE A 512 -5.83 -13.75 2.56
N TYR A 513 -6.34 -12.55 2.86
CA TYR A 513 -6.31 -11.95 4.20
C TYR A 513 -7.55 -12.29 5.04
N GLN A 514 -8.51 -13.03 4.48
CA GLN A 514 -9.80 -13.37 5.11
C GLN A 514 -10.51 -12.15 5.73
N GLY A 515 -10.41 -11.00 5.08
CA GLY A 515 -10.94 -9.74 5.60
C GLY A 515 -11.18 -8.69 4.55
N SER A 516 -11.69 -7.54 5.00
CA SER A 516 -11.95 -6.39 4.14
C SER A 516 -10.65 -5.65 3.83
N ILE A 517 -10.38 -5.42 2.55
CA ILE A 517 -9.20 -4.72 2.05
C ILE A 517 -9.59 -3.50 1.24
N CYS A 518 -8.89 -2.38 1.37
CA CYS A 518 -9.12 -1.20 0.53
C CYS A 518 -8.52 -1.38 -0.88
N SER A 519 -9.02 -0.63 -1.84
CA SER A 519 -8.59 -0.67 -3.25
C SER A 519 -7.09 -0.41 -3.42
N LEU A 520 -6.52 0.49 -2.62
CA LEU A 520 -5.10 0.83 -2.64
C LEU A 520 -4.22 -0.34 -2.15
N CYS A 521 -4.53 -0.92 -0.98
CA CYS A 521 -3.81 -2.09 -0.48
C CYS A 521 -3.94 -3.28 -1.42
N CYS A 522 -5.13 -3.49 -2.02
CA CYS A 522 -5.34 -4.52 -3.02
C CYS A 522 -4.47 -4.31 -4.28
N SER A 523 -4.27 -3.06 -4.72
CA SER A 523 -3.45 -2.73 -5.89
C SER A 523 -1.95 -2.83 -5.62
N LEU A 524 -1.51 -2.51 -4.39
CA LEU A 524 -0.11 -2.56 -3.97
C LEU A 524 0.35 -3.96 -3.56
N ASP A 525 -0.59 -4.88 -3.28
CA ASP A 525 -0.24 -6.20 -2.80
C ASP A 525 0.17 -7.13 -3.93
N VAL A 526 1.37 -7.69 -3.79
CA VAL A 526 1.94 -8.71 -4.69
C VAL A 526 1.79 -10.11 -4.09
N GLN A 527 1.74 -10.24 -2.76
CA GLN A 527 1.78 -11.53 -2.06
C GLN A 527 0.56 -12.40 -2.32
N CYS A 528 -0.61 -11.77 -2.48
CA CYS A 528 -1.84 -12.51 -2.75
C CYS A 528 -1.85 -13.18 -4.13
N ASN A 529 -0.97 -12.75 -5.05
CA ASN A 529 -0.84 -13.25 -6.41
C ASN A 529 -2.21 -13.48 -7.10
N ASP A 530 -3.17 -12.57 -6.86
CA ASP A 530 -4.54 -12.62 -7.37
C ASP A 530 -5.24 -14.00 -7.20
N THR A 531 -5.01 -14.67 -6.06
CA THR A 531 -5.65 -15.97 -5.75
C THR A 531 -7.18 -15.90 -5.72
N CYS A 532 -7.72 -14.69 -5.54
CA CYS A 532 -9.17 -14.45 -5.57
C CYS A 532 -9.78 -14.48 -6.98
N LYS A 533 -8.96 -14.42 -8.05
CA LYS A 533 -9.39 -14.42 -9.45
C LYS A 533 -8.39 -15.15 -10.37
N PRO A 534 -8.10 -16.45 -10.15
CA PRO A 534 -7.02 -17.17 -10.87
C PRO A 534 -7.21 -17.18 -12.39
N HIS A 535 -8.46 -17.34 -12.85
CA HIS A 535 -8.82 -17.40 -14.27
C HIS A 535 -8.77 -16.04 -15.00
N ALA A 536 -8.72 -14.95 -14.25
CA ALA A 536 -8.74 -13.59 -14.78
C ALA A 536 -7.35 -12.92 -14.83
N ARG A 537 -6.29 -13.67 -14.50
CA ARG A 537 -4.91 -13.19 -14.56
C ARG A 537 -4.44 -13.06 -16.01
N TYR A 538 -3.58 -12.08 -16.25
CA TYR A 538 -2.96 -11.87 -17.58
C TYR A 538 -2.30 -13.15 -18.11
N THR A 539 -1.56 -13.88 -17.28
CA THR A 539 -0.88 -15.12 -17.68
C THR A 539 -1.84 -16.18 -18.19
N GLU A 540 -2.97 -16.36 -17.54
CA GLU A 540 -4.01 -17.31 -17.95
C GLU A 540 -4.76 -16.84 -19.20
N GLN A 541 -5.03 -15.54 -19.29
CA GLN A 541 -5.66 -14.96 -20.48
C GLN A 541 -4.75 -15.05 -21.71
N ALA A 542 -3.46 -14.72 -21.55
CA ALA A 542 -2.48 -14.80 -22.62
C ALA A 542 -2.27 -16.26 -23.06
N SER A 543 -2.18 -17.22 -22.14
CA SER A 543 -2.04 -18.64 -22.48
C SER A 543 -3.24 -19.17 -23.27
N LYS A 544 -4.46 -18.75 -22.93
CA LYS A 544 -5.67 -19.10 -23.69
C LYS A 544 -5.67 -18.50 -25.09
N LEU A 545 -5.26 -17.23 -25.22
CA LEU A 545 -5.19 -16.55 -26.50
C LEU A 545 -4.16 -17.21 -27.43
N ILE A 546 -2.97 -17.46 -26.91
CA ILE A 546 -1.88 -18.09 -27.66
C ILE A 546 -2.24 -19.56 -27.99
N GLY A 547 -2.95 -20.23 -27.11
CA GLY A 547 -3.45 -21.58 -27.31
C GLY A 547 -4.42 -21.74 -28.50
N ILE A 548 -5.03 -20.63 -28.99
CA ILE A 548 -5.82 -20.62 -30.22
C ILE A 548 -4.91 -20.79 -31.47
N PHE A 549 -3.71 -20.22 -31.45
CA PHE A 549 -2.79 -20.18 -32.57
C PHE A 549 -1.70 -21.26 -32.50
N ILE A 550 -1.29 -21.68 -31.32
CA ILE A 550 -0.17 -22.61 -31.09
C ILE A 550 -0.65 -23.74 -30.15
N LYS A 551 -0.43 -24.98 -30.60
CA LYS A 551 -0.78 -26.17 -29.78
C LYS A 551 -0.16 -26.08 -28.38
N GLU A 552 -0.96 -26.32 -27.35
CA GLU A 552 -0.62 -26.19 -25.94
C GLU A 552 0.66 -26.93 -25.51
N LYS A 553 0.98 -28.03 -26.17
CA LYS A 553 2.21 -28.80 -25.99
C LYS A 553 3.49 -28.05 -26.37
N SER A 554 3.43 -27.12 -27.34
CA SER A 554 4.59 -26.33 -27.78
C SER A 554 4.81 -25.11 -26.89
N LEU A 555 3.72 -24.53 -26.34
CA LEU A 555 3.80 -23.40 -25.41
C LEU A 555 4.44 -23.79 -24.08
N ARG A 556 4.17 -24.96 -23.55
CA ARG A 556 4.79 -25.44 -22.29
C ARG A 556 6.31 -25.66 -22.38
N LYS A 557 6.88 -25.69 -23.60
CA LYS A 557 8.34 -25.81 -23.80
C LYS A 557 9.08 -24.48 -23.74
N ILE A 558 8.38 -23.34 -23.87
CA ILE A 558 9.01 -22.01 -23.86
C ILE A 558 8.92 -21.44 -22.44
N ASP A 559 10.08 -21.14 -21.87
CA ASP A 559 10.15 -20.51 -20.53
C ASP A 559 9.39 -19.17 -20.54
N PRO A 560 8.47 -18.92 -19.56
CA PRO A 560 7.76 -17.64 -19.42
C PRO A 560 8.68 -16.40 -19.38
N ARG A 561 9.96 -16.60 -19.03
CA ARG A 561 10.99 -15.54 -19.05
C ARG A 561 11.24 -15.00 -20.44
N VAL A 562 11.24 -15.88 -21.41
CA VAL A 562 11.49 -15.51 -22.82
C VAL A 562 10.35 -14.63 -23.34
N TRP A 563 9.10 -14.95 -23.01
CA TRP A 563 7.95 -14.13 -23.37
C TRP A 563 7.97 -12.75 -22.72
N SER A 564 8.28 -12.68 -21.42
CA SER A 564 8.44 -11.40 -20.72
C SER A 564 9.57 -10.57 -21.31
N PHE A 565 10.70 -11.21 -21.63
CA PHE A 565 11.83 -10.55 -22.28
C PHE A 565 11.45 -9.97 -23.65
N ILE A 566 10.85 -10.79 -24.52
CA ILE A 566 10.44 -10.36 -25.86
C ILE A 566 9.44 -9.21 -25.79
N SER A 567 8.42 -9.31 -24.93
CA SER A 567 7.40 -8.27 -24.79
C SER A 567 7.97 -6.92 -24.32
N ILE A 568 8.85 -6.94 -23.33
CA ILE A 568 9.49 -5.74 -22.80
C ILE A 568 10.48 -5.18 -23.84
N LEU A 569 11.25 -6.03 -24.49
CA LEU A 569 12.21 -5.62 -25.52
C LEU A 569 11.49 -4.97 -26.70
N LEU A 570 10.39 -5.55 -27.19
CA LEU A 570 9.58 -4.97 -28.25
C LEU A 570 9.02 -3.60 -27.86
N LEU A 571 8.51 -3.47 -26.64
CA LEU A 571 8.00 -2.19 -26.13
C LEU A 571 9.08 -1.10 -26.15
N PHE A 572 10.25 -1.36 -25.57
CA PHE A 572 11.34 -0.39 -25.54
C PHE A 572 11.91 -0.11 -26.92
N SER A 573 12.05 -1.13 -27.76
CA SER A 573 12.51 -0.95 -29.13
C SER A 573 11.57 -0.09 -29.96
N SER A 574 10.24 -0.26 -29.76
CA SER A 574 9.24 0.58 -30.41
C SER A 574 9.33 2.05 -29.97
N VAL A 575 9.54 2.27 -28.67
CA VAL A 575 9.71 3.63 -28.12
C VAL A 575 11.00 4.28 -28.67
N ILE A 576 12.11 3.55 -28.67
CA ILE A 576 13.38 4.04 -29.21
C ILE A 576 13.24 4.33 -30.72
N GLY A 577 12.61 3.41 -31.47
CA GLY A 577 12.37 3.60 -32.91
C GLY A 577 11.52 4.84 -33.20
N LEU A 578 10.47 5.07 -32.39
CA LEU A 578 9.63 6.27 -32.50
C LEU A 578 10.41 7.55 -32.24
N LEU A 579 11.24 7.57 -31.18
CA LEU A 579 12.07 8.74 -30.85
C LEU A 579 13.10 9.03 -31.96
N LEU A 580 13.76 8.00 -32.48
CA LEU A 580 14.73 8.19 -33.59
C LEU A 580 14.04 8.60 -34.89
N MET A 581 12.83 8.10 -35.14
CA MET A 581 12.01 8.54 -36.29
C MET A 581 11.62 10.01 -36.15
N LEU A 582 11.31 10.46 -34.94
CA LEU A 582 11.03 11.87 -34.65
C LEU A 582 12.27 12.74 -34.90
N VAL A 583 13.45 12.32 -34.44
CA VAL A 583 14.72 13.01 -34.72
C VAL A 583 15.00 13.04 -36.22
N PHE A 584 14.74 11.93 -36.94
CA PHE A 584 14.89 11.87 -38.40
C PHE A 584 13.96 12.87 -39.10
N ALA A 585 12.68 12.89 -38.72
CA ALA A 585 11.70 13.82 -39.31
C ALA A 585 12.10 15.29 -39.10
N GLN A 586 12.63 15.61 -37.94
CA GLN A 586 13.09 16.96 -37.60
C GLN A 586 14.33 17.41 -38.41
N MET A 587 15.30 16.51 -38.58
CA MET A 587 16.57 16.82 -39.23
C MET A 587 16.53 16.65 -40.77
N ARG A 588 15.49 16.00 -41.28
CA ARG A 588 15.35 15.67 -42.68
C ARG A 588 15.52 16.88 -43.61
N ASP A 589 14.88 17.99 -43.27
CA ASP A 589 14.88 19.21 -44.11
C ASP A 589 16.22 19.95 -44.04
N GLU A 590 16.97 19.84 -42.93
CA GLU A 590 18.29 20.43 -42.76
C GLU A 590 19.38 19.68 -43.57
N PHE A 591 19.24 18.36 -43.73
CA PHE A 591 20.21 17.51 -44.40
C PHE A 591 20.00 17.38 -45.94
N GLY A 592 18.88 17.84 -46.49
CA GLY A 592 18.63 17.93 -47.92
C GLY A 592 19.01 16.67 -48.68
N SER A 593 20.09 16.72 -49.49
CA SER A 593 20.57 15.58 -50.31
C SER A 593 21.30 14.48 -49.50
N GLU A 594 21.63 14.70 -48.22
CA GLU A 594 22.35 13.74 -47.38
C GLU A 594 21.44 12.95 -46.43
N GLN A 595 20.14 12.88 -46.72
CA GLN A 595 19.15 12.17 -45.88
C GLN A 595 19.48 10.70 -45.68
N ASP A 596 20.07 10.03 -46.70
CA ASP A 596 20.49 8.64 -46.59
C ASP A 596 21.61 8.43 -45.58
N LEU A 597 22.52 9.39 -45.45
CA LEU A 597 23.60 9.35 -44.43
C LEU A 597 23.04 9.50 -43.03
N LEU A 598 22.09 10.43 -42.83
CA LEU A 598 21.38 10.60 -41.57
C LEU A 598 20.60 9.34 -41.18
N ALA A 599 19.85 8.76 -42.13
CA ALA A 599 19.11 7.52 -41.90
C ALA A 599 20.04 6.36 -41.52
N ALA A 600 21.18 6.21 -42.22
CA ALA A 600 22.18 5.20 -41.89
C ALA A 600 22.82 5.40 -40.49
N ALA A 601 23.06 6.64 -40.08
CA ALA A 601 23.56 6.97 -38.78
C ALA A 601 22.53 6.62 -37.67
N LEU A 602 21.28 7.01 -37.83
CA LEU A 602 20.20 6.71 -36.88
C LEU A 602 19.92 5.21 -36.77
N TRP A 603 19.99 4.44 -37.89
CA TRP A 603 19.91 3.00 -37.84
C TRP A 603 21.05 2.36 -37.03
N LYS A 604 22.28 2.87 -37.12
CA LYS A 604 23.40 2.40 -36.26
C LYS A 604 23.12 2.69 -34.80
N VAL A 605 22.64 3.88 -34.46
CA VAL A 605 22.26 4.26 -33.12
C VAL A 605 21.14 3.35 -32.61
N PHE A 606 20.12 3.09 -33.42
CA PHE A 606 19.03 2.17 -33.07
C PHE A 606 19.54 0.78 -32.68
N PHE A 607 20.42 0.19 -33.49
CA PHE A 607 20.96 -1.14 -33.21
C PHE A 607 21.83 -1.16 -31.95
N ILE A 608 22.62 -0.12 -31.71
CA ILE A 608 23.39 0.01 -30.45
C ILE A 608 22.45 0.06 -29.25
N LEU A 609 21.42 0.92 -29.32
CA LEU A 609 20.43 1.06 -28.24
C LEU A 609 19.61 -0.23 -28.08
N LEU A 610 19.31 -0.95 -29.16
CA LEU A 610 18.62 -2.24 -29.11
C LEU A 610 19.43 -3.29 -28.34
N ILE A 611 20.76 -3.35 -28.57
CA ILE A 611 21.63 -4.27 -27.83
C ILE A 611 21.67 -3.88 -26.35
N VAL A 612 21.89 -2.63 -26.01
CA VAL A 612 21.92 -2.15 -24.63
C VAL A 612 20.57 -2.41 -23.92
N THR A 613 19.48 -2.11 -24.60
CA THR A 613 18.12 -2.37 -24.09
C THR A 613 17.87 -3.86 -23.93
N GLY A 614 18.34 -4.69 -24.85
CA GLY A 614 18.25 -6.16 -24.79
C GLY A 614 18.94 -6.71 -23.54
N VAL A 615 20.19 -6.32 -23.32
CA VAL A 615 20.96 -6.72 -22.13
C VAL A 615 20.28 -6.25 -20.85
N THR A 616 19.88 -4.99 -20.80
CA THR A 616 19.25 -4.40 -19.61
C THR A 616 17.91 -5.08 -19.30
N THR A 617 17.10 -5.33 -20.33
CA THR A 617 15.81 -6.04 -20.20
C THR A 617 16.02 -7.47 -19.72
N TRP A 618 17.04 -8.17 -20.24
CA TRP A 618 17.35 -9.52 -19.79
C TRP A 618 17.76 -9.57 -18.32
N LEU A 619 18.64 -8.67 -17.91
CA LEU A 619 19.04 -8.53 -16.50
C LEU A 619 17.84 -8.18 -15.61
N PHE A 620 16.95 -7.31 -16.07
CA PHE A 620 15.73 -6.97 -15.35
C PHE A 620 14.80 -8.17 -15.17
N VAL A 621 14.58 -8.96 -16.22
CA VAL A 621 13.75 -10.18 -16.18
C VAL A 621 14.34 -11.20 -15.22
N LEU A 622 15.67 -11.42 -15.27
CA LEU A 622 16.36 -12.33 -14.36
C LEU A 622 16.26 -11.88 -12.90
N THR A 623 16.51 -10.59 -12.65
CA THR A 623 16.46 -10.02 -11.28
C THR A 623 15.03 -10.08 -10.71
N ASN A 624 14.04 -9.82 -11.53
CA ASN A 624 12.63 -9.88 -11.10
C ASN A 624 12.22 -11.32 -10.77
N LYS A 625 12.67 -12.29 -11.54
CA LYS A 625 12.41 -13.71 -11.27
C LYS A 625 13.14 -14.20 -10.01
N SER A 626 14.38 -13.79 -9.81
CA SER A 626 15.13 -14.10 -8.59
C SER A 626 14.42 -13.56 -7.35
N ARG A 627 13.89 -12.33 -7.45
CA ARG A 627 13.07 -11.75 -6.37
C ARG A 627 11.78 -12.52 -6.11
N GLN A 628 11.09 -12.98 -7.16
CA GLN A 628 9.88 -13.79 -7.01
C GLN A 628 10.17 -15.11 -6.30
N ILE A 629 11.25 -15.80 -6.69
CA ILE A 629 11.69 -17.05 -6.05
C ILE A 629 12.02 -16.80 -4.58
N ALA A 630 12.81 -15.77 -4.27
CA ALA A 630 13.14 -15.42 -2.89
C ALA A 630 11.90 -15.06 -2.05
N GLN A 631 10.93 -14.38 -2.64
CA GLN A 631 9.65 -14.08 -1.96
C GLN A 631 8.83 -15.34 -1.70
N GLU A 632 8.81 -16.28 -2.63
CA GLU A 632 8.10 -17.55 -2.48
C GLU A 632 8.77 -18.44 -1.42
N GLU A 633 10.08 -18.44 -1.36
CA GLU A 633 10.85 -19.13 -0.34
C GLU A 633 10.65 -18.54 1.06
N LEU A 634 10.67 -17.20 1.18
CA LEU A 634 10.30 -16.49 2.40
C LEU A 634 8.86 -16.79 2.84
N ARG A 635 7.94 -16.91 1.88
CA ARG A 635 6.55 -17.27 2.17
C ARG A 635 6.44 -18.69 2.72
N LEU A 636 7.13 -19.65 2.09
CA LEU A 636 7.16 -21.03 2.56
C LEU A 636 7.79 -21.15 3.95
N GLN A 637 8.85 -20.37 4.23
CA GLN A 637 9.45 -20.28 5.56
C GLN A 637 8.48 -19.67 6.58
N SER A 638 7.80 -18.59 6.22
CA SER A 638 6.79 -17.97 7.07
C SER A 638 5.63 -18.93 7.38
N ASP A 639 5.16 -19.68 6.38
CA ASP A 639 4.10 -20.69 6.56
C ASP A 639 4.56 -21.86 7.48
N ARG A 640 5.84 -22.26 7.40
CA ARG A 640 6.42 -23.26 8.31
C ARG A 640 6.50 -22.73 9.73
N LEU A 641 7.07 -21.53 9.91
CA LEU A 641 7.15 -20.88 11.22
C LEU A 641 5.76 -20.69 11.85
N MET A 642 4.76 -20.33 11.04
CA MET A 642 3.40 -20.19 11.54
C MET A 642 2.80 -21.52 12.03
N LYS A 643 3.08 -22.60 11.31
CA LYS A 643 2.68 -23.95 11.77
C LYS A 643 3.38 -24.35 13.07
N GLU A 644 4.67 -24.04 13.20
CA GLU A 644 5.42 -24.29 14.43
C GLU A 644 4.87 -23.46 15.60
N ILE A 645 4.58 -22.18 15.39
CA ILE A 645 3.97 -21.32 16.42
C ILE A 645 2.64 -21.91 16.90
N ILE A 646 1.77 -22.31 15.97
CA ILE A 646 0.46 -22.91 16.32
C ILE A 646 0.65 -24.24 17.10
N ALA A 647 1.63 -25.04 16.70
CA ALA A 647 1.95 -26.29 17.41
C ALA A 647 2.49 -26.01 18.82
N HIS A 648 3.39 -25.02 18.96
CA HIS A 648 3.88 -24.58 20.25
C HIS A 648 2.79 -24.03 21.15
N GLU A 649 1.92 -23.15 20.65
CA GLU A 649 0.77 -22.64 21.42
C GLU A 649 -0.16 -23.77 21.89
N ALA A 650 -0.35 -24.82 21.07
CA ALA A 650 -1.17 -25.95 21.47
C ALA A 650 -0.48 -26.76 22.58
N THR A 651 0.83 -26.96 22.47
CA THR A 651 1.62 -27.68 23.48
C THR A 651 1.68 -26.88 24.78
N ASP A 652 1.87 -25.59 24.72
CA ASP A 652 1.88 -24.69 25.89
C ASP A 652 0.54 -24.73 26.65
N ARG A 653 -0.58 -24.73 25.89
CA ARG A 653 -1.89 -24.86 26.53
C ARG A 653 -2.06 -26.21 27.24
N GLN A 654 -1.60 -27.30 26.61
CA GLN A 654 -1.65 -28.63 27.23
C GLN A 654 -0.76 -28.72 28.48
N LEU A 655 0.43 -28.11 28.40
CA LEU A 655 1.35 -28.06 29.56
C LEU A 655 0.76 -27.23 30.68
N GLN A 656 0.18 -26.09 30.39
CA GLN A 656 -0.47 -25.23 31.39
C GLN A 656 -1.63 -25.97 32.08
N GLN A 657 -2.46 -26.66 31.31
CA GLN A 657 -3.58 -27.46 31.84
C GLN A 657 -3.05 -28.57 32.74
N ALA A 658 -2.05 -29.33 32.28
CA ALA A 658 -1.46 -30.41 33.06
C ALA A 658 -0.81 -29.89 34.37
N LYS A 659 -0.22 -28.70 34.34
CA LYS A 659 0.31 -28.04 35.53
C LYS A 659 -0.79 -27.64 36.52
N GLU A 660 -1.88 -27.05 36.06
CA GLU A 660 -3.02 -26.69 36.88
C GLU A 660 -3.64 -27.92 37.53
N ASP A 661 -3.84 -29.00 36.76
CA ASP A 661 -4.35 -30.28 37.26
C ASP A 661 -3.44 -30.90 38.35
N ALA A 662 -2.12 -30.80 38.16
CA ALA A 662 -1.13 -31.30 39.14
C ALA A 662 -1.12 -30.45 40.41
N ASP A 663 -1.21 -29.12 40.28
CA ASP A 663 -1.28 -28.19 41.44
C ASP A 663 -2.55 -28.40 42.25
N ASP A 664 -3.70 -28.58 41.60
CA ASP A 664 -4.99 -28.87 42.24
C ASP A 664 -4.96 -30.23 42.97
N ALA A 665 -4.39 -31.27 42.36
CA ALA A 665 -4.22 -32.55 42.99
C ALA A 665 -3.33 -32.47 44.24
N ASN A 666 -2.24 -31.71 44.19
CA ASN A 666 -1.32 -31.52 45.33
C ASN A 666 -1.95 -30.73 46.48
N GLN A 667 -2.75 -29.70 46.12
CA GLN A 667 -3.54 -28.95 47.14
C GLN A 667 -4.62 -29.82 47.80
N ALA A 668 -5.29 -30.68 47.03
CA ALA A 668 -6.29 -31.61 47.58
C ALA A 668 -5.67 -32.60 48.55
N LYS A 669 -4.48 -33.17 48.17
CA LYS A 669 -3.69 -34.07 49.03
C LYS A 669 -3.34 -33.40 50.38
N SER A 670 -2.86 -32.13 50.32
CA SER A 670 -2.47 -31.40 51.53
C SER A 670 -3.66 -31.08 52.47
N ARG A 671 -4.82 -30.71 51.87
CA ARG A 671 -6.05 -30.46 52.64
C ARG A 671 -6.57 -31.73 53.30
N TYR A 672 -6.53 -32.84 52.61
CA TYR A 672 -6.96 -34.15 53.09
C TYR A 672 -6.12 -34.63 54.28
N LEU A 673 -4.78 -34.53 54.19
CA LEU A 673 -3.89 -34.90 55.28
C LEU A 673 -4.07 -34.01 56.53
N THR A 674 -4.27 -32.71 56.33
CA THR A 674 -4.54 -31.81 57.48
C THR A 674 -5.87 -32.12 58.17
N GLY A 675 -6.92 -32.39 57.39
CA GLY A 675 -8.24 -32.75 57.93
C GLY A 675 -8.22 -34.06 58.79
N ILE A 676 -7.65 -35.12 58.22
CA ILE A 676 -7.54 -36.43 58.92
C ILE A 676 -6.75 -36.30 60.21
N THR A 677 -5.66 -35.51 60.19
CA THR A 677 -4.85 -35.37 61.39
C THR A 677 -5.62 -34.69 62.55
N HIS A 678 -6.44 -33.67 62.19
CA HIS A 678 -7.26 -33.03 63.22
C HIS A 678 -8.30 -33.96 63.80
N GLU A 679 -8.94 -34.79 62.93
CA GLU A 679 -9.93 -35.77 63.36
C GLU A 679 -9.33 -36.95 64.20
N LEU A 680 -8.07 -37.28 63.95
CA LEU A 680 -7.37 -38.35 64.74
C LEU A 680 -6.86 -37.83 66.08
N ARG A 681 -6.42 -36.54 66.15
CA ARG A 681 -5.87 -35.94 67.36
C ARG A 681 -6.92 -35.81 68.48
N THR A 682 -8.15 -35.48 68.14
CA THR A 682 -9.22 -35.24 69.15
C THR A 682 -9.55 -36.49 69.94
N PRO A 683 -9.86 -37.69 69.40
CA PRO A 683 -10.11 -38.90 70.19
C PRO A 683 -8.86 -39.38 70.84
N LEU A 684 -7.66 -39.19 70.25
CA LEU A 684 -6.42 -39.62 70.89
C LEU A 684 -6.07 -38.82 72.12
N ASN A 685 -6.26 -37.47 72.11
CA ASN A 685 -6.08 -36.63 73.26
C ASN A 685 -7.06 -36.92 74.39
N ALA A 686 -8.30 -37.32 74.06
CA ALA A 686 -9.28 -37.78 75.01
C ALA A 686 -8.84 -39.07 75.67
N MET A 687 -8.37 -40.07 74.89
CA MET A 687 -7.86 -41.34 75.41
C MET A 687 -6.65 -41.14 76.34
N LEU A 688 -5.71 -40.28 75.89
CA LEU A 688 -4.53 -39.94 76.74
C LEU A 688 -4.94 -39.24 78.00
N GLY A 689 -5.85 -38.29 78.01
CA GLY A 689 -6.36 -37.59 79.20
C GLY A 689 -7.00 -38.54 80.19
N TYR A 690 -7.84 -39.45 79.70
CA TYR A 690 -8.41 -40.50 80.58
C TYR A 690 -7.35 -41.43 81.09
N ALA A 691 -6.38 -41.88 80.32
CA ALA A 691 -5.29 -42.72 80.76
C ALA A 691 -4.42 -42.04 81.86
N GLN A 692 -4.13 -40.76 81.75
CA GLN A 692 -3.42 -39.95 82.69
C GLN A 692 -4.22 -39.76 84.00
N LEU A 693 -5.53 -39.54 83.89
CA LEU A 693 -6.43 -39.45 85.10
C LEU A 693 -6.48 -40.79 85.86
N LEU A 694 -6.61 -41.93 85.12
CA LEU A 694 -6.62 -43.24 85.76
C LEU A 694 -5.24 -43.62 86.34
N GLU A 695 -4.15 -43.20 85.77
CA GLU A 695 -2.80 -43.44 86.26
C GLU A 695 -2.58 -42.77 87.64
N ARG A 696 -3.26 -41.61 87.87
CA ARG A 696 -3.20 -40.82 89.15
C ARG A 696 -4.26 -41.18 90.21
N ALA A 697 -5.14 -42.09 89.85
CA ALA A 697 -6.20 -42.53 90.80
C ALA A 697 -5.64 -43.51 91.80
N ASP A 698 -5.79 -43.27 93.08
CA ASP A 698 -5.26 -44.07 94.17
C ASP A 698 -5.97 -45.43 94.40
N ASP A 699 -7.13 -45.61 93.78
CA ASP A 699 -7.98 -46.83 93.97
C ASP A 699 -7.78 -47.91 92.94
N ILE A 700 -6.78 -47.81 92.03
CA ILE A 700 -6.46 -48.74 90.99
C ILE A 700 -5.44 -49.80 91.44
N PRO A 701 -5.73 -51.15 91.44
CA PRO A 701 -4.77 -52.18 91.76
C PRO A 701 -3.47 -52.13 90.95
N PRO A 702 -2.29 -52.42 91.50
CA PRO A 702 -0.96 -52.30 90.87
C PRO A 702 -0.86 -53.09 89.53
N ALA A 703 -1.59 -54.23 89.46
CA ALA A 703 -1.63 -55.08 88.25
C ALA A 703 -2.26 -54.40 87.05
N ARG A 704 -3.25 -53.46 87.23
CA ARG A 704 -3.95 -52.73 86.20
C ARG A 704 -3.27 -51.39 85.86
N GLN A 705 -2.55 -50.82 86.83
CA GLN A 705 -1.76 -49.58 86.64
C GLN A 705 -0.67 -49.71 85.58
N ARG A 706 -0.02 -50.87 85.47
CA ARG A 706 0.92 -51.22 84.37
C ARG A 706 0.25 -51.21 83.00
N GLY A 707 -0.99 -51.67 82.80
CA GLY A 707 -1.74 -51.63 81.62
C GLY A 707 -2.11 -50.22 81.14
N ILE A 708 -2.50 -49.36 82.13
CA ILE A 708 -2.81 -47.95 81.91
C ILE A 708 -1.57 -47.16 81.43
N GLY A 709 -0.40 -47.45 82.05
CA GLY A 709 0.87 -46.87 81.66
C GLY A 709 1.30 -47.30 80.23
N ILE A 710 0.97 -48.54 79.82
CA ILE A 710 1.19 -48.96 78.43
C ILE A 710 0.27 -48.26 77.46
N MET A 711 -1.06 -48.08 77.79
CA MET A 711 -1.99 -47.36 76.94
C MET A 711 -1.56 -45.90 76.76
N ARG A 712 -1.17 -45.23 77.82
CA ARG A 712 -0.67 -43.85 77.78
C ARG A 712 0.57 -43.76 76.89
N ARG A 713 1.59 -44.56 77.07
CA ARG A 713 2.79 -44.59 76.26
C ARG A 713 2.48 -44.86 74.76
N SER A 714 1.56 -45.77 74.46
CA SER A 714 1.13 -46.08 73.08
C SER A 714 0.39 -44.92 72.49
N GLY A 715 -0.48 -44.24 73.23
CA GLY A 715 -1.19 -43.06 72.77
C GLY A 715 -0.24 -41.88 72.53
N GLU A 716 0.72 -41.64 73.43
CA GLU A 716 1.78 -40.61 73.22
C GLU A 716 2.61 -40.89 71.92
N HIS A 717 2.92 -42.16 71.74
CA HIS A 717 3.65 -42.55 70.54
C HIS A 717 2.86 -42.32 69.26
N LEU A 718 1.54 -42.63 69.26
CA LEU A 718 0.67 -42.37 68.13
C LEU A 718 0.49 -40.85 67.87
N ALA A 719 0.39 -40.04 68.95
CA ALA A 719 0.30 -38.58 68.83
C ALA A 719 1.56 -37.99 68.12
N ASN A 720 2.74 -38.51 68.59
CA ASN A 720 4.02 -38.08 67.96
C ASN A 720 4.14 -38.51 66.48
N LEU A 721 3.64 -39.70 66.12
CA LEU A 721 3.60 -40.13 64.66
C LEU A 721 2.67 -39.25 63.81
N ILE A 722 1.49 -38.87 64.32
CA ILE A 722 0.54 -38.03 63.64
C ILE A 722 1.14 -36.61 63.47
N GLU A 723 1.79 -36.06 64.44
CA GLU A 723 2.44 -34.75 64.38
C GLU A 723 3.63 -34.75 63.38
N GLY A 724 4.40 -35.85 63.39
CA GLY A 724 5.49 -36.07 62.42
C GLY A 724 4.96 -36.11 60.96
N LEU A 725 3.81 -36.77 60.71
CA LEU A 725 3.18 -36.87 59.39
C LEU A 725 2.70 -35.46 58.91
N LEU A 726 2.17 -34.65 59.83
CA LEU A 726 1.77 -33.28 59.52
C LEU A 726 2.98 -32.40 59.18
N ASP A 727 4.06 -32.55 59.97
CA ASP A 727 5.28 -31.79 59.67
C ASP A 727 5.85 -32.12 58.30
N ILE A 728 5.87 -33.40 57.88
CA ILE A 728 6.28 -33.84 56.58
C ILE A 728 5.37 -33.19 55.48
N SER A 729 4.04 -33.22 55.66
CA SER A 729 3.08 -32.64 54.73
C SER A 729 3.25 -31.12 54.58
N LYS A 730 3.58 -30.41 55.67
CA LYS A 730 3.88 -28.96 55.64
C LYS A 730 5.21 -28.67 54.92
N ILE A 731 6.20 -29.52 55.07
CA ILE A 731 7.48 -29.40 54.40
C ILE A 731 7.32 -29.61 52.86
N GLU A 732 6.60 -30.70 52.47
CA GLU A 732 6.30 -30.95 51.04
C GLU A 732 5.51 -29.82 50.39
N ALA A 733 4.62 -29.16 51.12
CA ALA A 733 3.85 -28.03 50.63
C ALA A 733 4.61 -26.69 50.71
N GLY A 734 5.85 -26.65 51.19
CA GLY A 734 6.64 -25.42 51.37
C GLY A 734 6.04 -24.44 52.43
N LYS A 735 5.19 -24.96 53.35
CA LYS A 735 4.43 -24.17 54.32
C LYS A 735 4.97 -24.29 55.73
N LEU A 736 6.17 -24.85 55.92
CA LEU A 736 6.78 -24.94 57.26
C LEU A 736 7.38 -23.57 57.64
N GLU A 737 6.81 -22.94 58.62
CA GLU A 737 7.32 -21.70 59.20
C GLU A 737 8.28 -22.02 60.37
N ILE A 738 9.44 -21.37 60.38
CA ILE A 738 10.44 -21.47 61.43
C ILE A 738 10.34 -20.19 62.28
N TYR A 739 9.98 -20.39 63.56
CA TYR A 739 9.86 -19.28 64.50
C TYR A 739 11.19 -19.08 65.24
N ARG A 740 11.96 -18.09 64.86
CA ARG A 740 13.23 -17.74 65.49
C ARG A 740 12.97 -16.91 66.74
N GLU A 741 13.40 -17.46 67.86
CA GLU A 741 13.35 -16.83 69.16
C GLU A 741 14.72 -16.82 69.81
N GLU A 742 14.91 -16.02 70.85
CA GLU A 742 16.13 -15.95 71.60
C GLU A 742 16.20 -17.10 72.60
N VAL A 743 17.08 -18.05 72.34
CA VAL A 743 17.24 -19.33 73.10
C VAL A 743 18.58 -19.38 73.75
N ARG A 744 18.57 -19.62 75.12
CA ARG A 744 19.78 -19.93 75.87
C ARG A 744 20.24 -21.35 75.59
N ILE A 745 21.09 -21.51 74.59
CA ILE A 745 21.45 -22.80 74.04
C ILE A 745 22.14 -23.72 75.09
N GLY A 746 22.90 -23.10 76.00
CA GLY A 746 23.52 -23.84 77.09
C GLY A 746 22.53 -24.52 78.01
N ASP A 747 21.46 -23.79 78.42
CA ASP A 747 20.40 -24.30 79.31
C ASP A 747 19.62 -25.42 78.61
N LEU A 748 19.27 -25.22 77.29
CA LEU A 748 18.59 -26.23 76.51
C LEU A 748 19.39 -27.56 76.43
N VAL A 749 20.68 -27.46 76.18
CA VAL A 749 21.52 -28.63 76.01
C VAL A 749 21.74 -29.32 77.33
N GLN A 750 21.98 -28.58 78.50
CA GLN A 750 22.10 -29.14 79.79
C GLN A 750 20.84 -29.89 80.27
N GLN A 751 19.64 -29.37 79.94
CA GLN A 751 18.38 -30.07 80.21
C GLN A 751 18.33 -31.42 79.52
N LEU A 752 18.73 -31.44 78.22
CA LEU A 752 18.73 -32.64 77.38
C LEU A 752 19.78 -33.64 77.90
N VAL A 753 20.99 -33.15 78.22
CA VAL A 753 22.07 -33.99 78.84
C VAL A 753 21.57 -34.65 80.11
N ALA A 754 21.00 -33.89 81.04
CA ALA A 754 20.51 -34.44 82.29
C ALA A 754 19.41 -35.51 82.13
N MET A 755 18.52 -35.29 81.15
CA MET A 755 17.47 -36.21 80.85
C MET A 755 17.96 -37.49 80.24
N PHE A 756 18.92 -37.45 79.34
CA PHE A 756 19.45 -38.61 78.59
C PHE A 756 20.55 -39.31 79.39
N GLU A 757 21.29 -38.66 80.22
CA GLU A 757 22.23 -39.24 81.19
C GLU A 757 21.50 -40.19 82.16
N GLN A 758 20.35 -39.77 82.67
CA GLN A 758 19.49 -40.61 83.49
C GLN A 758 18.96 -41.82 82.75
N GLN A 759 18.45 -41.57 81.49
CA GLN A 759 17.91 -42.65 80.66
C GLN A 759 19.00 -43.67 80.24
N ALA A 760 20.21 -43.24 80.00
CA ALA A 760 21.33 -44.07 79.68
C ALA A 760 21.77 -44.89 80.96
N SER A 761 21.82 -44.25 82.13
CA SER A 761 22.11 -44.90 83.38
C SER A 761 21.09 -45.97 83.67
N ASP A 762 19.79 -45.69 83.55
CA ASP A 762 18.70 -46.67 83.69
C ASP A 762 18.84 -47.91 82.80
N LYS A 763 19.44 -47.74 81.61
CA LYS A 763 19.75 -48.80 80.71
C LYS A 763 21.14 -49.44 80.81
N GLY A 764 21.95 -48.97 81.80
CA GLY A 764 23.31 -49.45 82.02
C GLY A 764 24.35 -49.00 81.01
N LEU A 765 24.12 -47.85 80.38
CA LEU A 765 24.99 -47.21 79.33
C LEU A 765 25.77 -46.09 80.03
N THR A 766 26.97 -45.79 79.49
CA THR A 766 27.72 -44.58 79.87
C THR A 766 27.37 -43.43 78.99
N PHE A 767 26.99 -42.29 79.50
CA PHE A 767 26.71 -41.07 78.74
C PHE A 767 27.90 -40.11 78.93
N HIS A 768 28.37 -39.59 77.80
CA HIS A 768 29.43 -38.59 77.71
C HIS A 768 28.95 -37.32 77.07
N TYR A 769 29.17 -36.18 77.68
CA TYR A 769 28.93 -34.87 77.09
C TYR A 769 30.23 -34.07 76.99
N ASN A 770 30.58 -33.72 75.76
CA ASN A 770 31.70 -32.87 75.45
C ASN A 770 31.21 -31.43 75.15
N ALA A 771 31.36 -30.56 76.17
CA ALA A 771 30.93 -29.18 76.08
C ALA A 771 31.94 -28.31 75.31
N PRO A 772 31.52 -27.32 74.58
CA PRO A 772 32.40 -26.37 73.93
C PRO A 772 33.09 -25.47 74.97
N HIS A 773 34.28 -24.96 74.66
CA HIS A 773 35.02 -24.07 75.59
C HIS A 773 34.40 -22.69 75.73
N TRP A 774 33.57 -22.28 74.80
CA TRP A 774 32.85 -21.01 74.83
C TRP A 774 31.49 -21.14 74.20
N LEU A 775 30.47 -20.55 74.75
CA LEU A 775 29.10 -20.46 74.21
C LEU A 775 28.58 -19.05 74.35
N PRO A 776 27.84 -18.57 73.36
CA PRO A 776 27.09 -17.32 73.51
C PRO A 776 25.98 -17.49 74.55
N GLU A 777 25.59 -16.42 75.26
CA GLU A 777 24.54 -16.42 76.21
C GLU A 777 23.18 -16.86 75.62
N ALA A 778 22.90 -16.41 74.41
CA ALA A 778 21.72 -16.79 73.70
C ALA A 778 21.97 -16.84 72.20
N VAL A 779 21.16 -17.59 71.44
CA VAL A 779 21.19 -17.71 69.94
C VAL A 779 19.78 -17.57 69.40
N MET A 780 19.66 -17.00 68.23
CA MET A 780 18.38 -16.87 67.50
C MET A 780 18.05 -18.13 66.74
N THR A 781 17.18 -18.99 67.29
CA THR A 781 16.78 -20.27 66.66
C THR A 781 15.37 -20.67 67.11
N ASP A 782 14.81 -21.68 66.46
CA ASP A 782 13.52 -22.28 66.92
C ASP A 782 13.83 -23.34 67.97
N GLU A 783 13.60 -22.98 69.24
CA GLU A 783 13.87 -23.85 70.39
C GLU A 783 13.13 -25.17 70.22
N LYS A 784 11.86 -25.12 69.88
CA LYS A 784 11.00 -26.31 69.81
C LYS A 784 11.52 -27.28 68.78
N ARG A 785 11.91 -26.78 67.62
CA ARG A 785 12.46 -27.62 66.51
C ARG A 785 13.85 -28.16 66.83
N LEU A 786 14.72 -27.33 67.36
CA LEU A 786 16.05 -27.77 67.76
C LEU A 786 15.98 -28.85 68.89
N ARG A 787 15.14 -28.64 69.88
CA ARG A 787 14.88 -29.61 70.96
C ARG A 787 14.35 -30.91 70.35
N GLN A 788 13.42 -30.90 69.45
CA GLN A 788 12.84 -32.05 68.79
C GLN A 788 13.90 -32.85 67.98
N ILE A 789 14.80 -32.16 67.27
CA ILE A 789 15.90 -32.81 66.52
C ILE A 789 16.86 -33.52 67.49
N LEU A 790 17.29 -32.85 68.53
CA LEU A 790 18.25 -33.40 69.49
C LEU A 790 17.64 -34.55 70.25
N ILE A 791 16.36 -34.44 70.72
CA ILE A 791 15.64 -35.55 71.35
C ILE A 791 15.56 -36.77 70.45
N ASN A 792 15.24 -36.58 69.20
CA ASN A 792 15.12 -37.66 68.21
C ASN A 792 16.48 -38.40 68.04
N LEU A 793 17.55 -37.66 67.91
CA LEU A 793 18.88 -38.21 67.75
C LEU A 793 19.36 -38.94 69.02
N LEU A 794 19.28 -38.31 70.19
CA LEU A 794 19.71 -38.89 71.44
C LEU A 794 18.84 -40.09 71.87
N SER A 795 17.51 -40.01 71.72
CA SER A 795 16.60 -41.11 71.95
C SER A 795 16.94 -42.35 71.10
N ASN A 796 17.22 -42.12 69.82
CA ASN A 796 17.65 -43.20 68.90
C ASN A 796 18.99 -43.81 69.38
N ALA A 797 19.96 -42.99 69.73
CA ALA A 797 21.24 -43.44 70.22
C ALA A 797 21.13 -44.32 71.44
N VAL A 798 20.37 -43.86 72.44
CA VAL A 798 20.10 -44.64 73.67
C VAL A 798 19.24 -45.88 73.37
N LYS A 799 18.26 -45.82 72.53
CA LYS A 799 17.35 -46.92 72.20
C LYS A 799 18.09 -48.06 71.49
N PHE A 800 19.00 -47.76 70.59
CA PHE A 800 19.67 -48.75 69.72
C PHE A 800 21.05 -49.14 70.21
N THR A 801 21.52 -48.66 71.37
CA THR A 801 22.71 -49.13 72.07
C THR A 801 22.33 -50.03 73.25
N ASP A 802 22.71 -51.33 73.21
CA ASP A 802 22.40 -52.28 74.28
C ASP A 802 23.52 -52.31 75.36
N ARG A 803 24.79 -52.12 74.96
CA ARG A 803 25.95 -52.02 75.90
C ARG A 803 26.96 -51.07 75.31
N GLY A 804 27.59 -50.26 76.12
CA GLY A 804 28.60 -49.29 75.66
C GLY A 804 28.28 -47.86 76.14
N SER A 805 28.52 -46.89 75.19
CA SER A 805 28.36 -45.48 75.48
C SER A 805 27.65 -44.71 74.44
N VAL A 806 27.02 -43.61 74.88
CA VAL A 806 26.47 -42.58 74.01
C VAL A 806 27.21 -41.28 74.31
N THR A 807 27.73 -40.59 73.23
CA THR A 807 28.47 -39.34 73.40
C THR A 807 27.76 -38.23 72.64
N LEU A 808 27.48 -37.12 73.28
CA LEU A 808 27.04 -35.89 72.70
C LEU A 808 28.19 -34.90 72.63
N ASP A 809 28.63 -34.62 71.41
CA ASP A 809 29.63 -33.57 71.20
C ASP A 809 28.92 -32.30 70.71
N PHE A 810 29.17 -31.21 71.46
CA PHE A 810 28.64 -29.88 71.05
C PHE A 810 29.81 -28.92 70.78
N GLN A 811 29.88 -28.35 69.60
CA GLN A 811 30.87 -27.38 69.24
C GLN A 811 30.18 -26.14 68.74
N TYR A 812 30.69 -24.98 69.11
CA TYR A 812 30.23 -23.70 68.58
C TYR A 812 31.38 -22.90 67.99
N ARG A 813 31.36 -22.64 66.69
CA ARG A 813 32.45 -21.94 65.96
C ARG A 813 31.88 -21.11 64.86
N SER A 814 32.33 -19.86 64.76
CA SER A 814 31.93 -18.94 63.67
C SER A 814 30.42 -18.81 63.49
N GLU A 815 29.69 -18.65 64.60
CA GLU A 815 28.23 -18.51 64.64
C GLU A 815 27.45 -19.78 64.21
N VAL A 816 28.11 -20.89 64.07
CA VAL A 816 27.49 -22.18 63.71
C VAL A 816 27.60 -23.16 64.93
N ALA A 817 26.46 -23.73 65.33
CA ALA A 817 26.38 -24.78 66.32
C ALA A 817 26.45 -26.18 65.68
N PHE A 818 27.41 -26.97 66.03
CA PHE A 818 27.56 -28.36 65.58
C PHE A 818 27.20 -29.31 66.68
N PHE A 819 26.20 -30.13 66.45
CA PHE A 819 25.82 -31.25 67.38
C PHE A 819 26.15 -32.56 66.73
N SER A 820 26.90 -33.41 67.40
CA SER A 820 27.25 -34.74 66.96
C SER A 820 26.88 -35.75 68.02
N VAL A 821 26.07 -36.73 67.71
CA VAL A 821 25.66 -37.80 68.57
C VAL A 821 26.32 -39.07 68.09
N HIS A 822 27.18 -39.63 68.95
CA HIS A 822 27.87 -40.89 68.66
C HIS A 822 27.38 -42.00 69.61
N ASP A 823 27.01 -43.11 69.05
CA ASP A 823 26.64 -44.31 69.81
C ASP A 823 27.49 -45.51 69.46
N THR A 824 27.55 -46.50 70.40
CA THR A 824 28.26 -47.77 70.18
C THR A 824 27.29 -48.92 69.84
N GLY A 825 26.11 -48.56 69.31
CA GLY A 825 25.06 -49.53 69.01
C GLY A 825 25.27 -50.29 67.70
N ILE A 826 24.24 -50.96 67.20
CA ILE A 826 24.27 -51.87 66.04
C ILE A 826 24.58 -51.22 64.70
N GLY A 827 24.56 -49.85 64.70
CA GLY A 827 24.74 -49.13 63.43
C GLY A 827 23.59 -49.28 62.43
N ILE A 828 23.71 -48.59 61.27
CA ILE A 828 22.70 -48.60 60.17
C ILE A 828 23.36 -49.21 58.94
N ALA A 829 22.71 -50.23 58.32
CA ALA A 829 23.21 -50.88 57.11
C ALA A 829 23.27 -49.90 55.92
N LEU A 830 24.37 -49.97 55.12
CA LEU A 830 24.61 -49.03 54.02
C LEU A 830 23.45 -48.90 53.01
N ARG A 831 22.66 -49.94 52.77
CA ARG A 831 21.49 -49.92 51.91
C ARG A 831 20.35 -49.05 52.47
N THR A 832 20.12 -49.07 53.79
CA THR A 832 19.10 -48.24 54.47
C THR A 832 19.54 -46.80 54.60
N TRP A 833 20.87 -46.56 54.71
CA TRP A 833 21.44 -45.22 54.74
C TRP A 833 21.15 -44.42 53.49
N ASN A 834 21.36 -44.94 52.26
CA ASN A 834 21.08 -44.27 51.01
C ASN A 834 19.56 -43.99 50.78
N ALA A 835 18.70 -44.86 51.24
CA ALA A 835 17.25 -44.66 51.22
C ALA A 835 16.77 -43.55 52.14
N SER A 836 17.40 -43.38 53.32
CA SER A 836 17.08 -42.33 54.29
C SER A 836 17.58 -40.93 53.84
N LEU A 837 18.69 -40.86 53.06
CA LEU A 837 19.25 -39.63 52.54
C LEU A 837 18.54 -39.13 51.26
N SER A 838 17.92 -39.99 50.46
CA SER A 838 17.19 -39.61 49.28
C SER A 838 15.90 -38.80 49.57
N LEU A 839 15.43 -38.89 50.82
CA LEU A 839 14.30 -38.04 51.30
C LEU A 839 14.75 -36.66 51.82
N SER A 840 16.04 -36.36 51.92
CA SER A 840 16.61 -35.14 52.50
C SER A 840 17.26 -34.18 51.51
N ASN A 841 17.05 -34.34 50.20
CA ASN A 841 17.66 -33.49 49.13
C ASN A 841 17.13 -32.03 49.11
N ALA A 842 16.46 -31.57 50.18
CA ALA A 842 15.88 -30.22 50.24
C ALA A 842 16.72 -29.17 50.98
N TYR A 843 17.80 -29.54 51.74
CA TYR A 843 18.66 -28.53 52.40
C TYR A 843 20.14 -28.96 52.45
N PRO A 844 21.08 -28.09 52.04
CA PRO A 844 22.50 -28.39 52.00
C PRO A 844 23.23 -28.12 53.30
N ALA A 845 22.73 -28.53 54.47
CA ALA A 845 23.45 -28.39 55.76
C ALA A 845 23.00 -29.34 56.85
N ILE A 846 23.03 -30.64 56.60
CA ILE A 846 23.12 -31.62 57.66
C ILE A 846 24.36 -32.46 57.31
N VAL A 847 25.51 -32.06 57.83
CA VAL A 847 26.72 -32.90 57.87
C VAL A 847 26.52 -33.94 58.95
N VAL A 848 26.03 -35.08 58.58
CA VAL A 848 26.02 -36.26 59.51
C VAL A 848 27.40 -36.85 59.45
N GLY A 849 28.17 -36.65 60.48
CA GLY A 849 29.47 -37.21 60.67
C GLY A 849 29.48 -38.74 60.51
N SER A 850 30.45 -39.28 59.79
CA SER A 850 30.67 -40.66 59.50
C SER A 850 30.84 -41.48 60.73
N GLY A 851 29.82 -42.27 61.13
CA GLY A 851 30.02 -43.42 61.91
C GLY A 851 30.82 -44.47 61.12
N ARG A 852 31.97 -44.88 61.57
CA ARG A 852 32.71 -45.98 60.98
C ARG A 852 31.86 -47.25 61.02
N ALA A 853 31.42 -47.69 59.88
CA ALA A 853 30.95 -49.06 59.71
C ALA A 853 32.20 -49.95 59.72
N LEU A 854 32.39 -50.68 60.78
CA LEU A 854 33.30 -51.80 60.77
C LEU A 854 32.55 -53.04 60.28
N GLY A 855 33.05 -53.55 59.21
CA GLY A 855 33.02 -54.83 58.50
C GLY A 855 31.72 -55.43 58.08
#